data_e4c2d8944fe6356cad00c808b699ff79
#
_entry.id   e4c2d8944fe6356cad00c808b699ff79
#
_cell.length_a   1.000
_cell.length_b   1.000
_cell.length_c   1.000
_cell.angle_alpha   90.00
_cell.angle_beta   90.00
_cell.angle_gamma   90.00
#
_symmetry.space_group_name_H-M   'P 1'
#
loop_
_entity.id
_entity.type
_entity.pdbx_description
1 polymer ?
#
loop_
_entity_poly.entity_id
_entity_poly.type
_entity_poly.pdbx_seq_one_letter_code
_entity_poly.pdbx_strand_id
1 'polypeptide(L)'
;MVLLGRAAETKRLDALVARVQERGGALAVRGAAGIGKSALVAHAVARASAAGLRVLTTTGVECETHLPYAGLQQLLYPIRADVELIAPRQQEALRTALSGADSAAPDVFLVALAVLNLVAEAAERAPVLLVAEDSHWLDPSTSHVLGFVARRLESEPIVLLATARDGASSWLDDAELPELALSPLSGAAAEALLRRHAPDLEPASRARLLAEAAGNPLALTELPRAAADSARGGAALPSWLPLTVRLERAFTARLSDLPPATRTLLQVAALNDSVSLAETAAAARSVSGDRAGTADPAGTADLEPAVAAGLIDVDRGELRFRHPLMRSAIHQSMTRPERHAAHRALAGVLDGQADRRVWHRAAATSLPDESVASELQAAAVRAERRGGIGAAVAALDHAARLSEDPSLRADRLLRAAHLAVELGSREVVTQLLDEAAQLDLSAQQRARVVWLRGSFDEGLHSRSTDTRDLAGLAERVAAAGDRDLAVRILWSAAQRCFWSEPGAGTRLYVVSVAEGLALDDHDPWLLAILAYAAPVERGAVVIERLGRLVPSQGHDARTDRLLGTGALMVGSFDLARRFSGAAVTGLRVQGRLGLLARSLGATAWSAAQLGDLSAAIPAAEESCRLGHETTQPYLYALIRSIEAVIGALRGDPDRVRELTAEAERVGLAIAARPVLARAQLARGMAALGGGLFGEAFSHLRRLHDPVDPCFELALRCYTVGDLVDAAVHCGRDGEVRDVMREMEAAGLRTPSPALHAGLRFARALLAEDSRAEELFLTALNADLTSWPFIRARTQLAYGEWLRRQRRAADSRGHLRAARETFDALGTRPWSDRARQELRASGESSGRRGPDARDRLTPQELQIAQMAAEGLTNREIGQKLYLSHRTVSSHLHRIFPKLGITSRSGLGPALGTGP
;
A
#
# COMPACT_ATOMS: atom_id res chain seq x y z
N MET A 1 26.08 6.70 29.94
CA MET A 1 25.19 6.77 31.14
C MET A 1 24.69 5.38 31.44
N VAL A 2 24.86 4.84 32.66
CA VAL A 2 24.36 3.50 33.00
C VAL A 2 22.86 3.62 33.33
N LEU A 3 21.99 2.94 32.56
CA LEU A 3 20.56 2.89 32.80
C LEU A 3 20.25 1.79 33.83
N LEU A 4 19.78 2.17 35.01
CA LEU A 4 19.45 1.22 36.10
C LEU A 4 18.28 0.34 35.72
N GLY A 5 18.43 -0.98 35.87
CA GLY A 5 17.38 -1.95 35.59
C GLY A 5 17.02 -2.16 34.14
N ARG A 6 17.83 -1.74 33.16
CA ARG A 6 17.60 -1.83 31.71
C ARG A 6 18.69 -2.60 30.95
N ALA A 7 19.33 -3.55 31.62
CA ALA A 7 20.45 -4.29 31.03
C ALA A 7 20.06 -5.15 29.83
N ALA A 8 18.87 -5.75 29.83
CA ALA A 8 18.38 -6.58 28.71
C ALA A 8 18.04 -5.71 27.50
N GLU A 9 17.36 -4.60 27.73
CA GLU A 9 16.95 -3.65 26.68
C GLU A 9 18.16 -2.98 26.05
N THR A 10 19.13 -2.50 26.86
CA THR A 10 20.38 -1.90 26.35
C THR A 10 21.18 -2.92 25.55
N LYS A 11 21.29 -4.19 26.01
CA LYS A 11 21.97 -5.25 25.26
C LYS A 11 21.32 -5.49 23.89
N ARG A 12 19.98 -5.45 23.81
CA ARG A 12 19.25 -5.62 22.53
C ARG A 12 19.52 -4.46 21.56
N LEU A 13 19.56 -3.22 22.07
CA LEU A 13 19.90 -2.03 21.27
C LEU A 13 21.36 -2.05 20.84
N ASP A 14 22.28 -2.39 21.73
CA ASP A 14 23.70 -2.52 21.41
C ASP A 14 23.96 -3.57 20.33
N ALA A 15 23.26 -4.73 20.40
CA ALA A 15 23.35 -5.76 19.38
C ALA A 15 22.77 -5.31 18.02
N LEU A 16 21.70 -4.50 18.02
CA LEU A 16 21.13 -3.93 16.79
C LEU A 16 22.12 -2.96 16.12
N VAL A 17 22.73 -2.07 16.89
CA VAL A 17 23.75 -1.11 16.40
C VAL A 17 25.01 -1.83 15.93
N ALA A 18 25.48 -2.85 16.66
CA ALA A 18 26.72 -3.56 16.33
C ALA A 18 26.67 -4.30 14.98
N ARG A 19 25.51 -4.88 14.65
CA ARG A 19 25.34 -5.65 13.40
C ARG A 19 24.92 -4.83 12.17
N VAL A 20 24.80 -3.51 12.28
CA VAL A 20 24.29 -2.65 11.18
C VAL A 20 25.11 -2.76 9.89
N GLN A 21 26.40 -3.05 9.96
CA GLN A 21 27.26 -3.28 8.80
C GLN A 21 26.88 -4.54 8.02
N GLU A 22 26.40 -5.57 8.72
CA GLU A 22 26.07 -6.87 8.15
C GLU A 22 24.60 -6.91 7.70
N ARG A 23 23.71 -6.32 8.50
CA ARG A 23 22.26 -6.34 8.28
C ARG A 23 21.62 -5.14 8.97
N GLY A 24 20.89 -4.36 8.21
CA GLY A 24 20.03 -3.31 8.74
C GLY A 24 18.75 -3.85 9.37
N GLY A 25 17.91 -2.94 9.84
CA GLY A 25 16.61 -3.32 10.38
C GLY A 25 15.92 -2.20 11.16
N ALA A 26 14.71 -2.49 11.64
CA ALA A 26 13.92 -1.56 12.42
C ALA A 26 13.49 -2.18 13.75
N LEU A 27 13.30 -1.34 14.78
CA LEU A 27 12.82 -1.75 16.10
C LEU A 27 11.89 -0.68 16.66
N ALA A 28 10.69 -1.10 17.07
CA ALA A 28 9.73 -0.28 17.79
C ALA A 28 9.94 -0.40 19.30
N VAL A 29 10.03 0.70 20.03
CA VAL A 29 10.11 0.73 21.51
C VAL A 29 8.80 1.29 22.04
N ARG A 30 8.04 0.47 22.74
CA ARG A 30 6.74 0.84 23.32
C ARG A 30 6.80 0.86 24.85
N GLY A 31 5.93 1.65 25.43
CA GLY A 31 5.76 1.68 26.87
C GLY A 31 5.06 2.93 27.36
N ALA A 32 4.61 2.89 28.60
CA ALA A 32 3.88 3.97 29.27
C ALA A 32 4.66 5.31 29.25
N ALA A 33 3.93 6.41 29.44
CA ALA A 33 4.55 7.72 29.59
C ALA A 33 5.54 7.74 30.78
N GLY A 34 6.73 8.31 30.58
CA GLY A 34 7.76 8.38 31.63
C GLY A 34 8.50 7.09 31.94
N ILE A 35 8.27 5.98 31.22
CA ILE A 35 8.87 4.67 31.46
C ILE A 35 10.36 4.57 31.06
N GLY A 36 10.90 5.59 30.37
CA GLY A 36 12.31 5.68 30.03
C GLY A 36 12.62 5.40 28.55
N LYS A 37 11.67 5.51 27.62
CA LYS A 37 11.88 5.35 26.17
C LYS A 37 12.99 6.27 25.66
N SER A 38 12.88 7.58 25.90
CA SER A 38 13.88 8.57 25.44
C SER A 38 15.27 8.35 26.06
N ALA A 39 15.35 7.83 27.29
CA ALA A 39 16.63 7.49 27.91
C ALA A 39 17.31 6.31 27.19
N LEU A 40 16.55 5.31 26.74
CA LEU A 40 17.03 4.20 25.91
C LEU A 40 17.44 4.66 24.52
N VAL A 41 16.67 5.55 23.89
CA VAL A 41 17.04 6.18 22.63
C VAL A 41 18.36 6.95 22.75
N ALA A 42 18.50 7.78 23.80
CA ALA A 42 19.74 8.52 24.06
C ALA A 42 20.95 7.58 24.25
N HIS A 43 20.76 6.42 24.91
CA HIS A 43 21.79 5.38 24.99
C HIS A 43 22.17 4.84 23.61
N ALA A 44 21.17 4.49 22.78
CA ALA A 44 21.41 3.98 21.42
C ALA A 44 22.11 5.01 20.53
N VAL A 45 21.71 6.29 20.62
CA VAL A 45 22.35 7.41 19.91
C VAL A 45 23.82 7.55 20.33
N ALA A 46 24.09 7.53 21.62
CA ALA A 46 25.46 7.61 22.14
C ALA A 46 26.33 6.43 21.67
N ARG A 47 25.80 5.22 21.67
CA ARG A 47 26.46 4.01 21.16
C ARG A 47 26.72 4.08 19.66
N ALA A 48 25.71 4.49 18.88
CA ALA A 48 25.83 4.66 17.43
C ALA A 48 26.89 5.72 17.08
N SER A 49 26.85 6.88 17.73
CA SER A 49 27.85 7.95 17.53
C SER A 49 29.27 7.47 17.88
N ALA A 50 29.43 6.74 18.99
CA ALA A 50 30.73 6.16 19.37
C ALA A 50 31.21 5.07 18.39
N ALA A 51 30.31 4.40 17.71
CA ALA A 51 30.62 3.42 16.66
C ALA A 51 30.78 4.06 15.26
N GLY A 52 30.71 5.39 15.14
CA GLY A 52 30.90 6.11 13.88
C GLY A 52 29.67 6.12 12.97
N LEU A 53 28.48 5.79 13.48
CA LEU A 53 27.24 5.91 12.73
C LEU A 53 26.83 7.37 12.60
N ARG A 54 26.22 7.70 11.46
CA ARG A 54 25.53 8.97 11.28
C ARG A 54 24.14 8.87 11.90
N VAL A 55 23.80 9.78 12.80
CA VAL A 55 22.48 9.79 13.47
C VAL A 55 21.60 10.86 12.85
N LEU A 56 20.40 10.46 12.42
CA LEU A 56 19.34 11.33 11.90
C LEU A 56 18.12 11.17 12.81
N THR A 57 17.61 12.28 13.34
CA THR A 57 16.53 12.25 14.33
C THR A 57 15.33 13.06 13.91
N THR A 58 14.14 12.55 14.23
CA THR A 58 12.90 13.32 14.21
C THR A 58 12.10 13.02 15.47
N THR A 59 11.34 13.98 15.94
CA THR A 59 10.48 13.85 17.11
C THR A 59 9.07 14.29 16.76
N GLY A 60 8.09 13.41 16.94
CA GLY A 60 6.69 13.73 16.76
C GLY A 60 6.22 14.77 17.80
N VAL A 61 5.53 15.79 17.33
CA VAL A 61 4.97 16.86 18.16
C VAL A 61 3.50 16.99 17.86
N GLU A 62 2.66 16.94 18.92
CA GLU A 62 1.20 16.90 18.78
C GLU A 62 0.64 18.03 17.91
N CYS A 63 1.21 19.24 18.04
CA CYS A 63 0.75 20.40 17.27
C CYS A 63 1.27 20.44 15.81
N GLU A 64 2.22 19.58 15.43
CA GLU A 64 2.75 19.47 14.05
C GLU A 64 2.09 18.36 13.23
N THR A 65 1.23 17.56 13.84
CA THR A 65 0.57 16.42 13.17
C THR A 65 -0.18 16.78 11.89
N HIS A 66 -0.58 18.03 11.73
CA HIS A 66 -1.28 18.54 10.57
C HIS A 66 -0.36 19.16 9.48
N LEU A 67 0.94 19.31 9.76
CA LEU A 67 1.90 19.87 8.83
C LEU A 67 2.52 18.76 7.97
N PRO A 68 2.26 18.71 6.64
CA PRO A 68 2.74 17.61 5.82
C PRO A 68 4.26 17.59 5.78
N TYR A 69 4.84 16.40 6.00
CA TYR A 69 6.28 16.14 5.98
C TYR A 69 7.11 16.92 7.02
N ALA A 70 6.50 17.44 8.09
CA ALA A 70 7.22 18.16 9.13
C ALA A 70 8.31 17.28 9.78
N GLY A 71 7.94 16.06 10.18
CA GLY A 71 8.91 15.10 10.75
C GLY A 71 9.97 14.68 9.73
N LEU A 72 9.63 14.54 8.46
CA LEU A 72 10.56 14.18 7.40
C LEU A 72 11.57 15.30 7.12
N GLN A 73 11.10 16.54 7.11
CA GLN A 73 11.97 17.71 6.94
C GLN A 73 13.02 17.77 8.05
N GLN A 74 12.61 17.54 9.30
CA GLN A 74 13.52 17.47 10.44
C GLN A 74 14.54 16.35 10.28
N LEU A 75 14.09 15.14 9.93
CA LEU A 75 14.93 13.96 9.76
C LEU A 75 16.00 14.14 8.70
N LEU A 76 15.62 14.71 7.53
CA LEU A 76 16.49 14.82 6.37
C LEU A 76 17.35 16.09 6.35
N TYR A 77 17.11 17.05 7.25
CA TYR A 77 17.84 18.31 7.28
C TYR A 77 19.38 18.13 7.24
N PRO A 78 20.00 17.19 8.02
CA PRO A 78 21.44 17.00 8.00
C PRO A 78 22.03 16.43 6.71
N ILE A 79 21.19 15.82 5.85
CA ILE A 79 21.59 15.18 4.58
C ILE A 79 20.97 15.83 3.34
N ARG A 80 20.34 16.99 3.50
CA ARG A 80 19.64 17.68 2.40
C ARG A 80 20.53 18.02 1.20
N ALA A 81 21.82 18.19 1.39
CA ALA A 81 22.77 18.44 0.31
C ALA A 81 23.00 17.21 -0.57
N ASP A 82 22.76 16.01 -0.05
CA ASP A 82 22.95 14.75 -0.75
C ASP A 82 21.79 14.45 -1.73
N VAL A 83 20.75 15.27 -1.76
CA VAL A 83 19.59 15.11 -2.68
C VAL A 83 20.01 15.06 -4.15
N GLU A 84 21.09 15.75 -4.51
CA GLU A 84 21.66 15.72 -5.88
C GLU A 84 22.16 14.32 -6.32
N LEU A 85 22.35 13.40 -5.38
CA LEU A 85 22.89 12.07 -5.65
C LEU A 85 21.83 11.04 -6.07
N ILE A 86 20.56 11.30 -5.78
CA ILE A 86 19.45 10.41 -6.19
C ILE A 86 18.94 10.76 -7.59
N ALA A 87 18.04 9.93 -8.14
CA ALA A 87 17.53 10.13 -9.49
C ALA A 87 16.76 11.45 -9.65
N PRO A 88 16.82 12.15 -10.81
CA PRO A 88 16.23 13.47 -11.02
C PRO A 88 14.75 13.57 -10.64
N ARG A 89 13.93 12.56 -10.98
CA ARG A 89 12.51 12.52 -10.60
C ARG A 89 12.29 12.39 -9.10
N GLN A 90 13.15 11.65 -8.41
CA GLN A 90 13.14 11.51 -6.95
C GLN A 90 13.55 12.82 -6.29
N GLN A 91 14.55 13.52 -6.85
CA GLN A 91 14.93 14.87 -6.42
C GLN A 91 13.74 15.83 -6.51
N GLU A 92 13.05 15.85 -7.67
CA GLU A 92 11.88 16.68 -7.88
C GLU A 92 10.76 16.36 -6.89
N ALA A 93 10.41 15.08 -6.72
CA ALA A 93 9.38 14.65 -5.78
C ALA A 93 9.71 15.06 -4.35
N LEU A 94 10.94 14.86 -3.91
CA LEU A 94 11.37 15.21 -2.56
C LEU A 94 11.43 16.72 -2.36
N ARG A 95 11.92 17.50 -3.33
CA ARG A 95 11.89 18.97 -3.27
C ARG A 95 10.46 19.49 -3.20
N THR A 96 9.56 19.00 -4.03
CA THR A 96 8.14 19.38 -4.01
C THR A 96 7.49 19.07 -2.68
N ALA A 97 7.72 17.86 -2.12
CA ALA A 97 7.18 17.46 -0.83
C ALA A 97 7.67 18.37 0.32
N LEU A 98 8.95 18.73 0.33
CA LEU A 98 9.58 19.51 1.42
C LEU A 98 9.43 21.02 1.26
N SER A 99 9.45 21.56 0.03
CA SER A 99 9.45 23.01 -0.21
C SER A 99 8.16 23.58 -0.77
N GLY A 100 7.27 22.73 -1.31
CA GLY A 100 6.02 23.17 -1.94
C GLY A 100 6.22 23.87 -3.27
N ALA A 101 7.24 23.48 -4.06
CA ALA A 101 7.45 24.00 -5.41
C ALA A 101 6.21 23.81 -6.31
N ASP A 102 6.03 24.72 -7.30
CA ASP A 102 4.90 24.75 -8.25
C ASP A 102 4.97 23.61 -9.30
N SER A 103 5.14 22.36 -8.87
CA SER A 103 5.11 21.17 -9.71
C SER A 103 3.90 20.28 -9.36
N ALA A 104 3.61 19.28 -10.20
CA ALA A 104 2.54 18.32 -9.93
C ALA A 104 2.76 17.60 -8.59
N ALA A 105 1.67 17.36 -7.84
CA ALA A 105 1.73 16.68 -6.55
C ALA A 105 2.48 15.35 -6.66
N PRO A 106 3.57 15.13 -5.89
CA PRO A 106 4.29 13.87 -5.94
C PRO A 106 3.47 12.76 -5.27
N ASP A 107 3.55 11.57 -5.83
CA ASP A 107 3.01 10.39 -5.16
C ASP A 107 3.81 10.10 -3.88
N VAL A 108 3.12 9.77 -2.78
CA VAL A 108 3.74 9.52 -1.47
C VAL A 108 4.79 8.40 -1.51
N PHE A 109 4.56 7.39 -2.34
CA PHE A 109 5.51 6.27 -2.49
C PHE A 109 6.76 6.65 -3.27
N LEU A 110 6.66 7.60 -4.23
CA LEU A 110 7.83 8.16 -4.89
C LEU A 110 8.67 8.99 -3.93
N VAL A 111 8.04 9.76 -3.04
CA VAL A 111 8.74 10.46 -1.95
C VAL A 111 9.40 9.45 -1.01
N ALA A 112 8.70 8.38 -0.63
CA ALA A 112 9.25 7.34 0.24
C ALA A 112 10.45 6.61 -0.38
N LEU A 113 10.40 6.32 -1.68
CA LEU A 113 11.53 5.76 -2.42
C LEU A 113 12.69 6.74 -2.51
N ALA A 114 12.41 8.03 -2.72
CA ALA A 114 13.43 9.07 -2.71
C ALA A 114 14.16 9.15 -1.36
N VAL A 115 13.43 9.05 -0.26
CA VAL A 115 13.99 9.02 1.10
C VAL A 115 14.82 7.77 1.33
N LEU A 116 14.33 6.60 0.94
CA LEU A 116 15.08 5.34 1.05
C LEU A 116 16.42 5.44 0.32
N ASN A 117 16.40 5.91 -0.93
CA ASN A 117 17.62 6.06 -1.71
C ASN A 117 18.56 7.14 -1.16
N LEU A 118 18.03 8.26 -0.69
CA LEU A 118 18.83 9.33 -0.08
C LEU A 118 19.54 8.87 1.19
N VAL A 119 18.83 8.13 2.06
CA VAL A 119 19.42 7.57 3.28
C VAL A 119 20.41 6.46 2.95
N ALA A 120 20.14 5.63 1.91
CA ALA A 120 21.07 4.61 1.45
C ALA A 120 22.36 5.21 0.89
N GLU A 121 22.29 6.29 0.09
CA GLU A 121 23.48 7.05 -0.36
C GLU A 121 24.28 7.65 0.80
N ALA A 122 23.58 8.18 1.83
CA ALA A 122 24.23 8.64 3.04
C ALA A 122 24.91 7.50 3.81
N ALA A 123 24.30 6.32 3.80
CA ALA A 123 24.79 5.12 4.49
C ALA A 123 26.00 4.47 3.80
N GLU A 124 26.27 4.77 2.53
CA GLU A 124 27.51 4.35 1.85
C GLU A 124 28.77 4.99 2.47
N ARG A 125 28.64 6.22 3.01
CA ARG A 125 29.77 6.93 3.64
C ARG A 125 29.98 6.51 5.09
N ALA A 126 28.90 6.32 5.83
CA ALA A 126 28.88 5.82 7.20
C ALA A 126 27.51 5.22 7.50
N PRO A 127 27.40 4.07 8.20
CA PRO A 127 26.13 3.49 8.57
C PRO A 127 25.24 4.50 9.28
N VAL A 128 23.92 4.38 9.10
CA VAL A 128 22.96 5.38 9.58
C VAL A 128 22.07 4.79 10.68
N LEU A 129 21.89 5.56 11.76
CA LEU A 129 20.83 5.37 12.73
C LEU A 129 19.74 6.42 12.49
N LEU A 130 18.56 5.97 12.08
CA LEU A 130 17.34 6.78 12.05
C LEU A 130 16.63 6.67 13.39
N VAL A 131 16.22 7.78 13.94
CA VAL A 131 15.49 7.85 15.21
C VAL A 131 14.19 8.61 15.00
N ALA A 132 13.07 7.98 15.33
CA ALA A 132 11.73 8.58 15.31
C ALA A 132 11.14 8.52 16.72
N GLU A 133 11.30 9.60 17.50
CA GLU A 133 10.71 9.67 18.83
C GLU A 133 9.25 10.12 18.78
N ASP A 134 8.44 9.61 19.74
CA ASP A 134 7.02 9.90 19.88
C ASP A 134 6.25 9.76 18.53
N SER A 135 6.49 8.65 17.84
CA SER A 135 5.98 8.36 16.47
C SER A 135 4.47 8.48 16.31
N HIS A 136 3.69 8.39 17.39
CA HIS A 136 2.25 8.60 17.39
C HIS A 136 1.83 10.07 17.16
N TRP A 137 2.77 11.01 17.19
CA TRP A 137 2.56 12.43 16.89
C TRP A 137 3.26 12.88 15.59
N LEU A 138 3.83 11.97 14.83
CA LEU A 138 4.33 12.32 13.51
C LEU A 138 3.16 12.58 12.55
N ASP A 139 3.37 13.51 11.63
CA ASP A 139 2.39 13.77 10.57
C ASP A 139 2.16 12.53 9.70
N PRO A 140 0.96 12.34 9.12
CA PRO A 140 0.62 11.16 8.34
C PRO A 140 1.54 10.92 7.14
N SER A 141 2.04 11.99 6.49
CA SER A 141 2.91 11.87 5.33
C SER A 141 4.29 11.32 5.73
N THR A 142 4.89 11.85 6.81
CA THR A 142 6.13 11.30 7.39
C THR A 142 5.93 9.86 7.85
N SER A 143 4.82 9.55 8.49
CA SER A 143 4.47 8.22 8.98
C SER A 143 4.42 7.18 7.85
N HIS A 144 3.79 7.48 6.73
CA HIS A 144 3.76 6.63 5.55
C HIS A 144 5.17 6.40 4.96
N VAL A 145 5.98 7.46 4.87
CA VAL A 145 7.37 7.35 4.38
C VAL A 145 8.21 6.45 5.28
N LEU A 146 8.16 6.66 6.60
CA LEU A 146 8.93 5.86 7.55
C LEU A 146 8.48 4.39 7.56
N GLY A 147 7.18 4.12 7.46
CA GLY A 147 6.64 2.76 7.33
C GLY A 147 7.13 2.05 6.06
N PHE A 148 7.20 2.76 4.94
CA PHE A 148 7.76 2.23 3.69
C PHE A 148 9.25 1.92 3.82
N VAL A 149 10.03 2.85 4.39
CA VAL A 149 11.48 2.71 4.60
C VAL A 149 11.76 1.53 5.55
N ALA A 150 11.07 1.46 6.68
CA ALA A 150 11.27 0.46 7.72
C ALA A 150 11.24 -0.99 7.20
N ARG A 151 10.33 -1.28 6.27
CA ARG A 151 10.18 -2.62 5.65
C ARG A 151 11.29 -2.97 4.65
N ARG A 152 12.19 -2.04 4.31
CA ARG A 152 13.20 -2.20 3.24
C ARG A 152 14.64 -2.05 3.71
N LEU A 153 14.87 -2.02 5.03
CA LEU A 153 16.19 -1.77 5.61
C LEU A 153 17.10 -3.00 5.69
N GLU A 154 16.57 -4.21 5.49
CA GLU A 154 17.30 -5.46 5.79
C GLU A 154 18.66 -5.57 5.09
N SER A 155 18.75 -5.08 3.86
CA SER A 155 19.97 -5.11 3.03
C SER A 155 20.80 -3.82 3.11
N GLU A 156 20.36 -2.84 3.91
CA GLU A 156 21.01 -1.53 4.02
C GLU A 156 21.78 -1.42 5.34
N PRO A 157 22.89 -0.69 5.42
CA PRO A 157 23.55 -0.41 6.68
C PRO A 157 22.84 0.70 7.44
N ILE A 158 21.53 0.50 7.65
CA ILE A 158 20.62 1.47 8.27
C ILE A 158 19.82 0.78 9.37
N VAL A 159 19.79 1.39 10.54
CA VAL A 159 18.92 1.00 11.65
C VAL A 159 17.88 2.08 11.87
N LEU A 160 16.60 1.70 11.99
CA LEU A 160 15.52 2.59 12.40
C LEU A 160 15.06 2.23 13.81
N LEU A 161 15.14 3.18 14.72
CA LEU A 161 14.63 3.08 16.07
C LEU A 161 13.45 4.04 16.23
N ALA A 162 12.26 3.52 16.49
CA ALA A 162 11.06 4.32 16.66
C ALA A 162 10.45 4.13 18.05
N THR A 163 9.89 5.19 18.64
CA THR A 163 9.22 5.09 19.95
C THR A 163 7.75 5.49 19.86
N ALA A 164 6.88 4.79 20.61
CA ALA A 164 5.47 5.14 20.75
C ALA A 164 4.97 4.87 22.17
N ARG A 165 3.84 5.48 22.54
CA ARG A 165 3.14 5.18 23.81
C ARG A 165 2.29 3.92 23.68
N ASP A 166 2.12 3.19 24.77
CA ASP A 166 1.17 2.09 24.84
C ASP A 166 -0.24 2.62 24.58
N GLY A 167 -1.01 1.90 23.75
CA GLY A 167 -2.39 2.24 23.42
C GLY A 167 -2.56 3.44 22.50
N ALA A 168 -1.48 4.09 22.06
CA ALA A 168 -1.54 5.11 21.02
C ALA A 168 -1.41 4.46 19.64
N SER A 169 -2.37 4.73 18.74
CA SER A 169 -2.31 4.32 17.34
C SER A 169 -1.14 5.02 16.63
N SER A 170 -0.37 4.30 15.87
CA SER A 170 0.75 4.82 15.10
C SER A 170 1.05 3.94 13.90
N TRP A 171 1.79 4.47 12.92
CA TRP A 171 2.25 3.73 11.75
C TRP A 171 3.06 2.44 12.10
N LEU A 172 3.53 2.33 13.34
CA LEU A 172 4.24 1.14 13.82
C LEU A 172 3.34 -0.10 13.88
N ASP A 173 2.02 0.10 14.04
CA ASP A 173 1.03 -0.98 14.10
C ASP A 173 0.89 -1.65 12.72
N ASP A 174 0.92 -0.83 11.64
CA ASP A 174 0.82 -1.30 10.25
C ASP A 174 2.15 -1.80 9.68
N ALA A 175 3.28 -1.40 10.29
CA ALA A 175 4.61 -1.73 9.79
C ALA A 175 5.11 -3.11 10.24
N GLU A 176 4.39 -3.78 11.18
CA GLU A 176 4.73 -5.11 11.72
C GLU A 176 6.20 -5.24 12.19
N LEU A 177 6.72 -4.19 12.83
CA LEU A 177 8.11 -4.15 13.25
C LEU A 177 8.36 -5.02 14.49
N PRO A 178 9.57 -5.59 14.64
CA PRO A 178 10.00 -6.15 15.92
C PRO A 178 9.83 -5.15 17.04
N GLU A 179 9.23 -5.59 18.17
CA GLU A 179 8.88 -4.70 19.27
C GLU A 179 9.72 -4.97 20.52
N LEU A 180 10.02 -3.89 21.24
CA LEU A 180 10.61 -3.87 22.58
C LEU A 180 9.66 -3.15 23.53
N ALA A 181 8.82 -3.92 24.23
CA ALA A 181 7.92 -3.39 25.26
C ALA A 181 8.68 -3.13 26.55
N LEU A 182 8.54 -1.90 27.09
CA LEU A 182 9.20 -1.50 28.34
C LEU A 182 8.26 -1.67 29.54
N SER A 183 8.63 -2.55 30.43
CA SER A 183 7.96 -2.75 31.71
C SER A 183 8.45 -1.77 32.79
N PRO A 184 7.70 -1.53 33.88
CA PRO A 184 8.17 -0.81 35.05
C PRO A 184 9.49 -1.37 35.58
N LEU A 185 10.32 -0.51 36.20
CA LEU A 185 11.55 -0.96 36.85
C LEU A 185 11.25 -1.95 37.98
N SER A 186 12.12 -2.94 38.14
CA SER A 186 12.08 -3.83 39.32
C SER A 186 12.25 -3.05 40.62
N GLY A 187 11.75 -3.56 41.73
CA GLY A 187 11.84 -2.91 43.03
C GLY A 187 13.27 -2.49 43.39
N ALA A 188 14.28 -3.34 43.15
CA ALA A 188 15.68 -3.05 43.41
C ALA A 188 16.21 -1.91 42.50
N ALA A 189 15.84 -1.90 41.23
CA ALA A 189 16.25 -0.83 40.29
C ALA A 189 15.55 0.50 40.60
N ALA A 190 14.27 0.46 40.96
CA ALA A 190 13.49 1.61 41.40
C ALA A 190 14.07 2.23 42.67
N GLU A 191 14.42 1.40 43.66
CA GLU A 191 15.06 1.87 44.89
C GLU A 191 16.44 2.50 44.62
N ALA A 192 17.25 1.88 43.78
CA ALA A 192 18.56 2.41 43.40
C ALA A 192 18.43 3.77 42.67
N LEU A 193 17.43 3.92 41.78
CA LEU A 193 17.14 5.17 41.07
C LEU A 193 16.70 6.26 42.06
N LEU A 194 15.79 5.95 42.98
CA LEU A 194 15.28 6.86 43.99
C LEU A 194 16.39 7.35 44.92
N ARG A 195 17.24 6.43 45.41
CA ARG A 195 18.40 6.79 46.26
C ARG A 195 19.38 7.73 45.55
N ARG A 196 19.56 7.55 44.24
CA ARG A 196 20.47 8.42 43.45
C ARG A 196 19.95 9.86 43.36
N HIS A 197 18.63 10.06 43.28
CA HIS A 197 18.01 11.37 43.08
C HIS A 197 17.56 12.05 44.38
N ALA A 198 17.30 11.25 45.40
CA ALA A 198 16.88 11.74 46.72
C ALA A 198 17.46 10.87 47.83
N PRO A 199 18.79 11.02 48.10
CA PRO A 199 19.50 10.18 49.06
C PRO A 199 19.01 10.37 50.49
N ASP A 200 18.59 11.57 50.86
CA ASP A 200 18.25 11.96 52.22
C ASP A 200 16.80 11.66 52.66
N LEU A 201 16.07 10.92 51.87
CA LEU A 201 14.68 10.52 52.18
C LEU A 201 14.61 9.57 53.38
N GLU A 202 13.73 9.90 54.34
CA GLU A 202 13.37 8.99 55.44
C GLU A 202 12.83 7.65 54.93
N PRO A 203 13.05 6.53 55.63
CA PRO A 203 12.62 5.20 55.21
C PRO A 203 11.12 5.08 54.92
N ALA A 204 10.26 5.73 55.71
CA ALA A 204 8.82 5.71 55.54
C ALA A 204 8.39 6.48 54.26
N SER A 205 8.95 7.66 54.01
CA SER A 205 8.75 8.46 52.82
C SER A 205 9.26 7.76 51.56
N ARG A 206 10.40 7.08 51.67
CA ARG A 206 10.97 6.28 50.59
C ARG A 206 10.05 5.13 50.17
N ALA A 207 9.58 4.33 51.13
CA ALA A 207 8.67 3.22 50.89
C ALA A 207 7.36 3.69 50.23
N ARG A 208 6.81 4.82 50.68
CA ARG A 208 5.61 5.42 50.08
C ARG A 208 5.87 5.86 48.65
N LEU A 209 6.94 6.60 48.36
CA LEU A 209 7.27 7.07 47.02
C LEU A 209 7.56 5.91 46.04
N LEU A 210 8.20 4.83 46.50
CA LEU A 210 8.41 3.61 45.70
C LEU A 210 7.07 2.96 45.30
N ALA A 211 6.13 2.85 46.25
CA ALA A 211 4.79 2.33 45.99
C ALA A 211 4.01 3.23 45.03
N GLU A 212 4.07 4.53 45.24
CA GLU A 212 3.38 5.53 44.42
C GLU A 212 3.93 5.65 43.00
N ALA A 213 5.23 5.51 42.81
CA ALA A 213 5.87 5.55 41.50
C ALA A 213 5.65 4.27 40.68
N ALA A 214 5.30 3.16 41.33
CA ALA A 214 5.03 1.87 40.69
C ALA A 214 6.12 1.46 39.67
N GLY A 215 7.38 1.74 39.97
CA GLY A 215 8.52 1.45 39.07
C GLY A 215 8.65 2.36 37.85
N ASN A 216 7.90 3.45 37.76
CA ASN A 216 8.04 4.43 36.66
C ASN A 216 9.23 5.36 36.92
N PRO A 217 10.26 5.39 36.04
CA PRO A 217 11.46 6.19 36.24
C PRO A 217 11.21 7.70 36.41
N LEU A 218 10.32 8.28 35.62
CA LEU A 218 10.00 9.70 35.70
C LEU A 218 9.36 10.04 37.05
N ALA A 219 8.45 9.19 37.51
CA ALA A 219 7.81 9.37 38.80
C ALA A 219 8.86 9.29 39.96
N LEU A 220 9.80 8.35 39.88
CA LEU A 220 10.88 8.21 40.87
C LEU A 220 11.82 9.43 40.93
N THR A 221 11.90 10.21 39.86
CA THR A 221 12.75 11.44 39.83
C THR A 221 11.95 12.70 40.19
N GLU A 222 10.67 12.77 39.86
CA GLU A 222 9.86 13.99 39.99
C GLU A 222 8.98 14.03 41.25
N LEU A 223 8.44 12.89 41.72
CA LEU A 223 7.63 12.87 42.94
C LEU A 223 8.38 13.28 44.22
N PRO A 224 9.68 12.94 44.41
CA PRO A 224 10.42 13.42 45.57
C PRO A 224 10.52 14.94 45.58
N ARG A 225 10.74 15.57 44.44
CA ARG A 225 10.80 17.05 44.32
C ARG A 225 9.46 17.68 44.65
N ALA A 226 8.35 17.14 44.09
CA ALA A 226 7.01 17.60 44.42
C ALA A 226 6.63 17.42 45.91
N ALA A 227 7.11 16.35 46.56
CA ALA A 227 6.91 16.12 47.98
C ALA A 227 7.71 17.14 48.86
N ALA A 228 8.92 17.47 48.46
CA ALA A 228 9.72 18.52 49.13
C ALA A 228 9.07 19.90 49.01
N ASP A 229 8.47 20.23 47.84
CA ASP A 229 7.72 21.46 47.62
C ASP A 229 6.42 21.50 48.45
N SER A 230 5.69 20.36 48.51
CA SER A 230 4.48 20.21 49.34
C SER A 230 4.73 20.39 50.83
N ALA A 231 5.88 19.96 51.34
CA ALA A 231 6.31 20.16 52.74
C ALA A 231 6.50 21.64 53.06
N ARG A 232 6.61 22.51 52.06
CA ARG A 232 6.71 23.97 52.22
C ARG A 232 5.35 24.70 52.18
N GLY A 233 4.22 23.99 52.06
CA GLY A 233 2.89 24.60 52.11
C GLY A 233 1.86 24.10 51.10
N GLY A 234 2.18 23.05 50.32
CA GLY A 234 1.26 22.46 49.32
C GLY A 234 0.48 21.27 49.85
N ALA A 235 -0.73 21.04 49.30
CA ALA A 235 -1.55 19.85 49.61
C ALA A 235 -0.97 18.59 48.95
N ALA A 236 -0.87 17.50 49.73
CA ALA A 236 -0.42 16.19 49.19
C ALA A 236 -1.40 15.67 48.09
N LEU A 237 -0.86 15.19 46.98
CA LEU A 237 -1.68 14.65 45.87
C LEU A 237 -2.32 13.30 46.27
N PRO A 238 -3.60 13.05 46.00
CA PRO A 238 -4.24 11.78 46.34
C PRO A 238 -3.63 10.58 45.59
N SER A 239 -3.32 9.52 46.32
CA SER A 239 -2.67 8.31 45.77
C SER A 239 -3.55 7.49 44.79
N TRP A 240 -4.87 7.68 44.81
CA TRP A 240 -5.82 7.00 43.93
C TRP A 240 -5.87 7.54 42.49
N LEU A 241 -5.25 8.70 42.22
CA LEU A 241 -5.17 9.25 40.85
C LEU A 241 -4.15 8.45 39.99
N PRO A 242 -4.42 8.27 38.67
CA PRO A 242 -3.44 7.73 37.76
C PRO A 242 -2.09 8.46 37.82
N LEU A 243 -1.00 7.73 37.66
CA LEU A 243 0.35 8.28 37.82
C LEU A 243 0.63 9.47 36.88
N THR A 244 0.18 9.40 35.61
CA THR A 244 0.28 10.50 34.65
C THR A 244 -0.40 11.77 35.13
N VAL A 245 -1.61 11.64 35.69
CA VAL A 245 -2.36 12.78 36.23
C VAL A 245 -1.64 13.38 37.45
N ARG A 246 -0.99 12.56 38.27
CA ARG A 246 -0.20 13.05 39.43
C ARG A 246 1.04 13.83 38.98
N LEU A 247 1.74 13.33 37.97
CA LEU A 247 2.89 14.02 37.35
C LEU A 247 2.47 15.35 36.71
N GLU A 248 1.39 15.33 35.95
CA GLU A 248 0.83 16.54 35.31
C GLU A 248 0.47 17.58 36.38
N ARG A 249 -0.17 17.19 37.48
CA ARG A 249 -0.47 18.10 38.60
C ARG A 249 0.78 18.61 39.29
N ALA A 250 1.81 17.78 39.44
CA ALA A 250 3.08 18.20 40.01
C ALA A 250 3.77 19.27 39.15
N PHE A 251 3.68 19.14 37.81
CA PHE A 251 4.19 20.14 36.88
C PHE A 251 3.34 21.41 36.88
N THR A 252 2.00 21.29 36.94
CA THR A 252 1.08 22.42 37.04
C THR A 252 1.29 23.22 38.32
N ALA A 253 1.56 22.57 39.47
CA ALA A 253 1.85 23.26 40.73
C ALA A 253 3.10 24.14 40.57
N ARG A 254 4.19 23.64 39.96
CA ARG A 254 5.40 24.47 39.68
C ARG A 254 5.10 25.65 38.77
N LEU A 255 4.18 25.47 37.77
CA LEU A 255 3.77 26.57 36.90
C LEU A 255 3.11 27.70 37.71
N SER A 256 2.30 27.36 38.73
CA SER A 256 1.61 28.34 39.55
C SER A 256 2.55 29.23 40.38
N ASP A 257 3.72 28.73 40.74
CA ASP A 257 4.74 29.44 41.53
C ASP A 257 5.59 30.42 40.69
N LEU A 258 5.49 30.35 39.35
CA LEU A 258 6.26 31.20 38.46
C LEU A 258 5.66 32.59 38.29
N PRO A 259 6.47 33.61 37.95
CA PRO A 259 6.00 34.94 37.59
C PRO A 259 4.96 34.93 36.47
N PRO A 260 3.99 35.84 36.45
CA PRO A 260 2.95 35.86 35.40
C PRO A 260 3.49 35.91 33.98
N ALA A 261 4.56 36.69 33.73
CA ALA A 261 5.23 36.78 32.40
C ALA A 261 5.81 35.43 31.96
N THR A 262 6.54 34.76 32.88
CA THR A 262 7.08 33.42 32.65
C THR A 262 5.99 32.40 32.35
N ARG A 263 4.87 32.44 33.09
CA ARG A 263 3.72 31.55 32.84
C ARG A 263 3.11 31.78 31.48
N THR A 264 2.87 33.04 31.07
CA THR A 264 2.34 33.37 29.74
C THR A 264 3.28 32.87 28.65
N LEU A 265 4.59 33.03 28.81
CA LEU A 265 5.57 32.54 27.84
C LEU A 265 5.53 31.02 27.72
N LEU A 266 5.46 30.28 28.83
CA LEU A 266 5.34 28.82 28.82
C LEU A 266 4.00 28.34 28.23
N GLN A 267 2.91 29.05 28.46
CA GLN A 267 1.59 28.77 27.87
C GLN A 267 1.63 28.92 26.36
N VAL A 268 2.24 30.01 25.85
CA VAL A 268 2.45 30.21 24.41
C VAL A 268 3.39 29.15 23.84
N ALA A 269 4.50 28.86 24.52
CA ALA A 269 5.43 27.82 24.09
C ALA A 269 4.77 26.43 23.99
N ALA A 270 3.85 26.11 24.91
CA ALA A 270 3.13 24.84 24.88
C ALA A 270 2.23 24.68 23.64
N LEU A 271 1.74 25.79 23.07
CA LEU A 271 0.88 25.84 21.90
C LEU A 271 1.64 26.13 20.59
N ASN A 272 2.88 26.64 20.67
CA ASN A 272 3.68 26.89 19.49
C ASN A 272 4.08 25.57 18.81
N ASP A 273 3.89 25.48 17.51
CA ASP A 273 4.29 24.36 16.65
C ASP A 273 5.75 24.43 16.18
N SER A 274 6.55 25.27 16.81
CA SER A 274 7.98 25.48 16.56
C SER A 274 8.72 25.63 17.89
N VAL A 275 10.00 25.28 17.90
CA VAL A 275 10.89 25.51 19.04
C VAL A 275 11.46 26.93 19.07
N SER A 276 11.03 27.81 18.17
CA SER A 276 11.53 29.18 18.04
C SER A 276 11.22 30.01 19.27
N LEU A 277 12.27 30.40 19.98
CA LEU A 277 12.17 31.32 21.11
C LEU A 277 11.65 32.69 20.67
N ALA A 278 12.10 33.19 19.51
CA ALA A 278 11.71 34.49 18.99
C ALA A 278 10.20 34.57 18.69
N GLU A 279 9.61 33.56 18.06
CA GLU A 279 8.14 33.44 17.82
C GLU A 279 7.39 33.41 19.13
N THR A 280 7.82 32.54 20.07
CA THR A 280 7.19 32.38 21.38
C THR A 280 7.21 33.69 22.19
N ALA A 281 8.36 34.36 22.24
CA ALA A 281 8.51 35.61 22.98
C ALA A 281 7.68 36.74 22.34
N ALA A 282 7.63 36.82 21.01
CA ALA A 282 6.82 37.83 20.31
C ALA A 282 5.32 37.62 20.56
N ALA A 283 4.85 36.36 20.53
CA ALA A 283 3.46 36.04 20.81
C ALA A 283 3.09 36.26 22.30
N ALA A 284 3.98 35.90 23.23
CA ALA A 284 3.77 36.12 24.67
C ALA A 284 3.61 37.60 25.01
N ARG A 285 4.43 38.50 24.41
CA ARG A 285 4.29 39.95 24.55
C ARG A 285 2.94 40.44 24.02
N SER A 286 2.45 39.89 22.91
CA SER A 286 1.14 40.23 22.36
C SER A 286 0.02 39.84 23.31
N VAL A 287 0.10 38.72 24.02
CA VAL A 287 -0.87 38.27 25.03
C VAL A 287 -0.84 39.18 26.24
N SER A 288 0.33 39.61 26.72
CA SER A 288 0.49 40.46 27.92
C SER A 288 0.12 41.93 27.68
N GLY A 289 -0.13 42.34 26.41
CA GLY A 289 -0.47 43.74 26.09
C GLY A 289 0.68 44.74 26.17
N ASP A 290 1.90 44.25 26.35
CA ASP A 290 3.11 45.07 26.51
C ASP A 290 3.63 45.53 25.13
N ARG A 291 3.17 46.71 24.68
CA ARG A 291 3.56 47.36 23.42
C ARG A 291 4.78 48.29 23.55
N ALA A 292 5.25 48.53 24.78
CA ALA A 292 6.35 49.45 25.06
C ALA A 292 7.63 48.62 25.28
N GLY A 293 8.61 48.83 24.39
CA GLY A 293 9.88 48.13 24.42
C GLY A 293 10.63 48.26 25.73
N THR A 294 10.69 47.23 26.53
CA THR A 294 11.70 47.00 27.53
C THR A 294 12.97 46.44 26.86
N ALA A 295 14.14 46.77 27.41
CA ALA A 295 15.46 46.63 26.80
C ALA A 295 15.97 45.20 26.55
N ASP A 296 15.11 44.16 26.63
CA ASP A 296 15.46 42.77 26.31
C ASP A 296 14.60 42.24 25.17
N PRO A 297 15.03 42.38 23.92
CA PRO A 297 14.27 41.89 22.74
C PRO A 297 14.15 40.37 22.71
N ALA A 298 14.91 39.64 23.50
CA ALA A 298 14.91 38.18 23.54
C ALA A 298 14.05 37.58 24.65
N GLY A 299 13.53 38.41 25.61
CA GLY A 299 12.70 37.91 26.73
C GLY A 299 13.45 36.94 27.66
N THR A 300 14.77 37.00 27.68
CA THR A 300 15.63 36.03 28.40
C THR A 300 15.42 36.10 29.91
N ALA A 301 15.12 37.28 30.45
CA ALA A 301 14.85 37.46 31.90
C ALA A 301 13.57 36.73 32.35
N ASP A 302 12.58 36.62 31.49
CA ASP A 302 11.32 35.91 31.77
C ASP A 302 11.46 34.37 31.69
N LEU A 303 12.56 33.87 31.11
CA LEU A 303 12.82 32.42 30.95
C LEU A 303 13.58 31.84 32.17
N GLU A 304 14.39 32.66 32.82
CA GLU A 304 15.29 32.18 33.90
C GLU A 304 14.55 31.45 35.03
N PRO A 305 13.39 31.91 35.50
CA PRO A 305 12.61 31.17 36.50
C PRO A 305 12.13 29.78 35.99
N ALA A 306 11.79 29.63 34.72
CA ALA A 306 11.37 28.35 34.16
C ALA A 306 12.53 27.36 33.95
N VAL A 307 13.69 27.88 33.58
CA VAL A 307 14.94 27.10 33.48
C VAL A 307 15.38 26.65 34.88
N ALA A 308 15.38 27.55 35.86
CA ALA A 308 15.68 27.23 37.25
C ALA A 308 14.73 26.20 37.85
N ALA A 309 13.41 26.27 37.51
CA ALA A 309 12.40 25.27 37.89
C ALA A 309 12.56 23.94 37.14
N GLY A 310 13.48 23.85 36.18
CA GLY A 310 13.74 22.63 35.40
C GLY A 310 12.59 22.22 34.47
N LEU A 311 11.80 23.15 33.96
CA LEU A 311 10.69 22.91 33.04
C LEU A 311 11.15 22.94 31.59
N ILE A 312 12.08 23.82 31.25
CA ILE A 312 12.58 24.03 29.90
C ILE A 312 14.08 24.06 29.84
N ASP A 313 14.62 23.79 28.67
CA ASP A 313 16.00 24.08 28.29
C ASP A 313 15.97 25.08 27.12
N VAL A 314 16.94 26.03 27.15
CA VAL A 314 17.10 27.03 26.08
C VAL A 314 18.50 26.94 25.54
N ASP A 315 18.65 26.68 24.23
CA ASP A 315 19.94 26.67 23.55
C ASP A 315 19.80 27.29 22.16
N ARG A 316 20.72 28.17 21.78
CA ARG A 316 20.84 28.80 20.44
C ARG A 316 19.55 29.39 19.87
N GLY A 317 18.67 29.95 20.70
CA GLY A 317 17.40 30.54 20.29
C GLY A 317 16.25 29.54 20.15
N GLU A 318 16.46 28.32 20.59
CA GLU A 318 15.43 27.28 20.68
C GLU A 318 14.99 27.09 22.13
N LEU A 319 13.68 26.95 22.34
CA LEU A 319 13.06 26.64 23.62
C LEU A 319 12.52 25.22 23.54
N ARG A 320 12.95 24.34 24.45
CA ARG A 320 12.51 22.95 24.50
C ARG A 320 12.03 22.58 25.90
N PHE A 321 10.88 21.93 26.01
CA PHE A 321 10.43 21.32 27.26
C PHE A 321 11.31 20.11 27.60
N ARG A 322 11.76 20.00 28.85
CA ARG A 322 12.57 18.85 29.30
C ARG A 322 11.86 17.51 29.18
N HIS A 323 10.53 17.54 29.24
CA HIS A 323 9.71 16.34 29.05
C HIS A 323 8.39 16.67 28.35
N PRO A 324 7.89 15.85 27.38
CA PRO A 324 6.62 16.09 26.71
C PRO A 324 5.42 16.22 27.66
N LEU A 325 5.41 15.49 28.80
CA LEU A 325 4.34 15.64 29.81
C LEU A 325 4.27 17.04 30.43
N MET A 326 5.37 17.79 30.47
CA MET A 326 5.34 19.19 30.95
C MET A 326 4.57 20.09 30.00
N ARG A 327 4.81 19.91 28.69
CA ARG A 327 4.03 20.61 27.66
C ARG A 327 2.54 20.28 27.73
N SER A 328 2.20 18.99 27.84
CA SER A 328 0.81 18.53 27.96
C SER A 328 0.16 19.07 29.25
N ALA A 329 0.85 19.05 30.39
CA ALA A 329 0.36 19.57 31.66
C ALA A 329 0.04 21.08 31.59
N ILE A 330 0.94 21.85 30.97
CA ILE A 330 0.73 23.29 30.77
C ILE A 330 -0.48 23.53 29.86
N HIS A 331 -0.55 22.82 28.72
CA HIS A 331 -1.70 22.91 27.80
C HIS A 331 -3.04 22.60 28.49
N GLN A 332 -3.09 21.51 29.28
CA GLN A 332 -4.31 21.11 30.00
C GLN A 332 -4.67 22.09 31.13
N SER A 333 -3.71 22.74 31.75
CA SER A 333 -3.96 23.72 32.81
C SER A 333 -4.56 25.04 32.31
N MET A 334 -4.43 25.32 30.99
CA MET A 334 -4.92 26.56 30.40
C MET A 334 -6.43 26.53 30.27
N THR A 335 -7.07 27.64 30.63
CA THR A 335 -8.47 27.88 30.33
C THR A 335 -8.70 28.07 28.82
N ARG A 336 -9.94 27.88 28.37
CA ARG A 336 -10.27 28.08 26.95
C ARG A 336 -9.97 29.51 26.45
N PRO A 337 -10.29 30.59 27.19
CA PRO A 337 -9.88 31.93 26.80
C PRO A 337 -8.37 32.14 26.68
N GLU A 338 -7.57 31.56 27.58
CA GLU A 338 -6.10 31.65 27.52
C GLU A 338 -5.56 30.94 26.29
N ARG A 339 -6.05 29.73 25.96
CA ARG A 339 -5.67 29.02 24.75
C ARG A 339 -6.01 29.84 23.49
N HIS A 340 -7.21 30.39 23.41
CA HIS A 340 -7.63 31.23 22.27
C HIS A 340 -6.76 32.49 22.14
N ALA A 341 -6.40 33.13 23.25
CA ALA A 341 -5.54 34.31 23.25
C ALA A 341 -4.14 33.98 22.75
N ALA A 342 -3.56 32.88 23.22
CA ALA A 342 -2.25 32.41 22.80
C ALA A 342 -2.21 32.00 21.32
N HIS A 343 -3.21 31.25 20.85
CA HIS A 343 -3.32 30.92 19.43
C HIS A 343 -3.51 32.14 18.53
N ARG A 344 -4.30 33.12 18.95
CA ARG A 344 -4.47 34.38 18.21
C ARG A 344 -3.17 35.18 18.15
N ALA A 345 -2.42 35.20 19.24
CA ALA A 345 -1.12 35.87 19.29
C ALA A 345 -0.08 35.17 18.39
N LEU A 346 -0.01 33.85 18.41
CA LEU A 346 0.81 33.06 17.50
C LEU A 346 0.43 33.31 16.04
N ALA A 347 -0.86 33.30 15.70
CA ALA A 347 -1.29 33.62 14.35
C ALA A 347 -0.87 35.02 13.89
N GLY A 348 -0.77 35.98 14.82
CA GLY A 348 -0.35 37.35 14.54
C GLY A 348 1.15 37.53 14.28
N VAL A 349 1.98 36.59 14.71
CA VAL A 349 3.46 36.68 14.54
C VAL A 349 4.00 35.80 13.42
N LEU A 350 3.16 34.94 12.82
CA LEU A 350 3.53 33.99 11.78
C LEU A 350 3.40 34.60 10.36
N ASP A 351 4.10 35.71 10.12
CA ASP A 351 4.12 36.36 8.81
C ASP A 351 4.85 35.48 7.78
N GLY A 352 4.26 35.29 6.60
CA GLY A 352 4.81 34.45 5.53
C GLY A 352 4.61 32.93 5.72
N GLN A 353 4.06 32.47 6.86
CA GLN A 353 3.83 31.05 7.14
C GLN A 353 2.33 30.72 7.13
N ALA A 354 1.69 30.86 5.97
CA ALA A 354 0.25 30.78 5.79
C ALA A 354 -0.40 29.50 6.36
N ASP A 355 0.28 28.37 6.24
CA ASP A 355 -0.23 27.08 6.72
C ASP A 355 -0.27 27.02 8.26
N ARG A 356 0.81 27.39 8.93
CA ARG A 356 0.86 27.46 10.39
C ARG A 356 -0.11 28.50 10.94
N ARG A 357 -0.16 29.66 10.32
CA ARG A 357 -1.05 30.75 10.70
C ARG A 357 -2.50 30.33 10.68
N VAL A 358 -2.98 29.65 9.61
CA VAL A 358 -4.40 29.28 9.52
C VAL A 358 -4.80 28.26 10.58
N TRP A 359 -3.91 27.31 10.93
CA TRP A 359 -4.19 26.37 12.00
C TRP A 359 -4.32 27.05 13.37
N HIS A 360 -3.47 28.02 13.68
CA HIS A 360 -3.62 28.82 14.90
C HIS A 360 -4.87 29.69 14.86
N ARG A 361 -5.26 30.25 13.71
CA ARG A 361 -6.55 30.96 13.56
C ARG A 361 -7.72 30.01 13.83
N ALA A 362 -7.71 28.84 13.26
CA ALA A 362 -8.75 27.83 13.45
C ALA A 362 -8.85 27.41 14.93
N ALA A 363 -7.72 27.16 15.59
CA ALA A 363 -7.70 26.82 17.02
C ALA A 363 -8.16 27.96 17.95
N ALA A 364 -8.09 29.22 17.49
CA ALA A 364 -8.59 30.39 18.21
C ALA A 364 -10.08 30.68 17.96
N THR A 365 -10.71 29.95 16.99
CA THR A 365 -12.08 30.19 16.53
C THR A 365 -13.03 29.19 17.21
N SER A 366 -14.10 29.69 17.84
CA SER A 366 -15.02 28.84 18.59
C SER A 366 -16.38 28.63 17.89
N LEU A 367 -16.71 29.48 16.96
CA LEU A 367 -17.97 29.48 16.18
C LEU A 367 -17.65 29.27 14.71
N PRO A 368 -18.61 28.85 13.89
CA PRO A 368 -18.43 28.85 12.45
C PRO A 368 -17.89 30.18 11.93
N ASP A 369 -16.90 30.14 11.05
CA ASP A 369 -16.24 31.30 10.43
C ASP A 369 -15.79 30.90 9.01
N GLU A 370 -16.56 31.35 8.03
CA GLU A 370 -16.33 30.97 6.63
C GLU A 370 -15.00 31.51 6.08
N SER A 371 -14.50 32.62 6.61
CA SER A 371 -13.17 33.16 6.22
C SER A 371 -12.07 32.17 6.62
N VAL A 372 -12.10 31.67 7.87
CA VAL A 372 -11.12 30.67 8.36
C VAL A 372 -11.31 29.33 7.66
N ALA A 373 -12.56 28.90 7.43
CA ALA A 373 -12.87 27.68 6.70
C ALA A 373 -12.30 27.70 5.25
N SER A 374 -12.44 28.82 4.56
CA SER A 374 -11.90 29.02 3.21
C SER A 374 -10.36 29.04 3.20
N GLU A 375 -9.72 29.65 4.19
CA GLU A 375 -8.25 29.60 4.32
C GLU A 375 -7.75 28.18 4.61
N LEU A 376 -8.43 27.39 5.43
CA LEU A 376 -8.12 25.96 5.65
C LEU A 376 -8.31 25.14 4.37
N GLN A 377 -9.36 25.42 3.60
CA GLN A 377 -9.54 24.77 2.29
C GLN A 377 -8.38 25.12 1.33
N ALA A 378 -7.91 26.36 1.33
CA ALA A 378 -6.73 26.74 0.56
C ALA A 378 -5.45 26.04 1.07
N ALA A 379 -5.29 25.86 2.38
CA ALA A 379 -4.21 25.07 2.97
C ALA A 379 -4.27 23.59 2.53
N ALA A 380 -5.49 23.01 2.48
CA ALA A 380 -5.68 21.65 1.94
C ALA A 380 -5.20 21.52 0.50
N VAL A 381 -5.50 22.49 -0.37
CA VAL A 381 -5.00 22.50 -1.77
C VAL A 381 -3.47 22.56 -1.81
N ARG A 382 -2.85 23.37 -0.94
CA ARG A 382 -1.38 23.41 -0.87
C ARG A 382 -0.77 22.10 -0.35
N ALA A 383 -1.41 21.49 0.65
CA ALA A 383 -0.99 20.19 1.15
C ALA A 383 -1.11 19.09 0.08
N GLU A 384 -2.22 19.07 -0.68
CA GLU A 384 -2.44 18.16 -1.81
C GLU A 384 -1.36 18.32 -2.87
N ARG A 385 -0.99 19.57 -3.26
CA ARG A 385 0.10 19.84 -4.21
C ARG A 385 1.46 19.32 -3.73
N ARG A 386 1.69 19.27 -2.43
CA ARG A 386 2.91 18.67 -1.83
C ARG A 386 2.84 17.15 -1.69
N GLY A 387 1.72 16.51 -2.06
CA GLY A 387 1.48 15.08 -1.83
C GLY A 387 1.10 14.74 -0.38
N GLY A 388 0.84 15.76 0.44
CA GLY A 388 0.43 15.63 1.84
C GLY A 388 -1.07 15.33 1.99
N ILE A 389 -1.54 14.23 1.40
CA ILE A 389 -2.97 13.91 1.34
C ILE A 389 -3.61 13.83 2.74
N GLY A 390 -2.92 13.25 3.72
CA GLY A 390 -3.43 13.19 5.10
C GLY A 390 -3.65 14.57 5.73
N ALA A 391 -2.73 15.51 5.51
CA ALA A 391 -2.87 16.88 5.98
C ALA A 391 -3.99 17.62 5.23
N ALA A 392 -4.18 17.35 3.93
CA ALA A 392 -5.28 17.92 3.16
C ALA A 392 -6.65 17.42 3.69
N VAL A 393 -6.76 16.12 4.02
CA VAL A 393 -7.97 15.56 4.65
C VAL A 393 -8.26 16.25 5.98
N ALA A 394 -7.25 16.38 6.86
CA ALA A 394 -7.40 17.04 8.16
C ALA A 394 -7.82 18.52 8.01
N ALA A 395 -7.23 19.23 7.07
CA ALA A 395 -7.57 20.63 6.81
C ALA A 395 -9.02 20.81 6.29
N LEU A 396 -9.47 19.92 5.39
CA LEU A 396 -10.86 19.94 4.89
C LEU A 396 -11.88 19.56 5.94
N ASP A 397 -11.58 18.57 6.80
CA ASP A 397 -12.43 18.20 7.93
C ASP A 397 -12.60 19.37 8.92
N HIS A 398 -11.49 20.04 9.27
CA HIS A 398 -11.54 21.23 10.11
C HIS A 398 -12.28 22.40 9.43
N ALA A 399 -12.07 22.61 8.13
CA ALA A 399 -12.80 23.60 7.35
C ALA A 399 -14.32 23.31 7.35
N ALA A 400 -14.71 22.03 7.24
CA ALA A 400 -16.11 21.63 7.30
C ALA A 400 -16.75 21.97 8.64
N ARG A 401 -16.04 21.79 9.75
CA ARG A 401 -16.52 22.13 11.10
C ARG A 401 -16.72 23.63 11.30
N LEU A 402 -15.94 24.46 10.63
CA LEU A 402 -16.02 25.93 10.69
C LEU A 402 -16.91 26.53 9.60
N SER A 403 -17.48 25.71 8.70
CA SER A 403 -18.38 26.19 7.65
C SER A 403 -19.70 26.75 8.21
N GLU A 404 -20.08 27.91 7.72
CA GLU A 404 -21.37 28.54 8.03
C GLU A 404 -22.49 27.96 7.15
N ASP A 405 -22.20 27.68 5.88
CA ASP A 405 -23.12 27.10 4.91
C ASP A 405 -23.09 25.56 4.94
N PRO A 406 -24.22 24.88 5.20
CA PRO A 406 -24.32 23.44 5.19
C PRO A 406 -23.94 22.79 3.86
N SER A 407 -24.16 23.44 2.72
CA SER A 407 -23.80 22.93 1.40
C SER A 407 -22.29 22.95 1.20
N LEU A 408 -21.62 24.04 1.57
CA LEU A 408 -20.15 24.12 1.56
C LEU A 408 -19.52 23.13 2.55
N ARG A 409 -20.15 22.94 3.70
CA ARG A 409 -19.74 21.92 4.69
C ARG A 409 -19.76 20.52 4.05
N ALA A 410 -20.87 20.18 3.38
CA ALA A 410 -20.99 18.89 2.70
C ALA A 410 -19.93 18.71 1.60
N ASP A 411 -19.69 19.72 0.78
CA ASP A 411 -18.67 19.64 -0.30
C ASP A 411 -17.26 19.44 0.26
N ARG A 412 -16.90 20.07 1.38
CA ARG A 412 -15.63 19.91 2.07
C ARG A 412 -15.47 18.50 2.62
N LEU A 413 -16.50 17.95 3.29
CA LEU A 413 -16.50 16.56 3.78
C LEU A 413 -16.37 15.55 2.64
N LEU A 414 -17.12 15.74 1.55
CA LEU A 414 -17.05 14.87 0.38
C LEU A 414 -15.70 14.94 -0.34
N ARG A 415 -15.07 16.13 -0.38
CA ARG A 415 -13.71 16.26 -0.90
C ARG A 415 -12.69 15.59 0.00
N ALA A 416 -12.80 15.76 1.33
CA ALA A 416 -11.96 15.07 2.29
C ALA A 416 -12.09 13.53 2.17
N ALA A 417 -13.33 13.04 2.06
CA ALA A 417 -13.60 11.61 1.85
C ALA A 417 -12.98 11.09 0.54
N HIS A 418 -13.06 11.87 -0.54
CA HIS A 418 -12.43 11.50 -1.82
C HIS A 418 -10.91 11.36 -1.71
N LEU A 419 -10.24 12.29 -1.04
CA LEU A 419 -8.81 12.21 -0.78
C LEU A 419 -8.44 11.05 0.16
N ALA A 420 -9.27 10.78 1.18
CA ALA A 420 -9.06 9.67 2.10
C ALA A 420 -9.20 8.30 1.41
N VAL A 421 -9.98 8.19 0.32
CA VAL A 421 -10.01 6.99 -0.56
C VAL A 421 -8.62 6.74 -1.17
N GLU A 422 -7.91 7.79 -1.59
CA GLU A 422 -6.55 7.64 -2.14
C GLU A 422 -5.53 7.13 -1.11
N LEU A 423 -5.74 7.43 0.18
CA LEU A 423 -4.95 6.91 1.30
C LEU A 423 -5.28 5.46 1.69
N GLY A 424 -6.39 4.91 1.20
CA GLY A 424 -6.87 3.60 1.62
C GLY A 424 -7.50 3.56 3.03
N SER A 425 -7.79 4.69 3.65
CA SER A 425 -8.31 4.80 5.03
C SER A 425 -9.84 4.64 5.08
N ARG A 426 -10.32 3.39 5.11
CA ARG A 426 -11.76 3.07 5.16
C ARG A 426 -12.50 3.76 6.33
N GLU A 427 -11.91 3.72 7.52
CA GLU A 427 -12.51 4.29 8.73
C GLU A 427 -12.76 5.80 8.59
N VAL A 428 -11.74 6.53 8.12
CA VAL A 428 -11.82 7.97 7.90
C VAL A 428 -12.89 8.31 6.84
N VAL A 429 -12.94 7.57 5.75
CA VAL A 429 -13.97 7.79 4.71
C VAL A 429 -15.36 7.53 5.25
N THR A 430 -15.55 6.43 6.00
CA THR A 430 -16.85 6.10 6.58
C THR A 430 -17.31 7.22 7.53
N GLN A 431 -16.43 7.68 8.40
CA GLN A 431 -16.74 8.78 9.33
C GLN A 431 -17.14 10.05 8.58
N LEU A 432 -16.35 10.50 7.60
CA LEU A 432 -16.62 11.72 6.83
C LEU A 432 -17.93 11.63 6.04
N LEU A 433 -18.22 10.45 5.46
CA LEU A 433 -19.49 10.24 4.72
C LEU A 433 -20.70 10.14 5.64
N ASP A 434 -20.55 9.61 6.85
CA ASP A 434 -21.63 9.56 7.84
C ASP A 434 -21.92 10.97 8.39
N GLU A 435 -20.89 11.79 8.61
CA GLU A 435 -21.07 13.20 8.95
C GLU A 435 -21.75 13.98 7.80
N ALA A 436 -21.33 13.79 6.56
CA ALA A 436 -21.97 14.41 5.40
C ALA A 436 -23.44 13.99 5.24
N ALA A 437 -23.75 12.70 5.47
CA ALA A 437 -25.10 12.16 5.34
C ALA A 437 -26.11 12.74 6.36
N GLN A 438 -25.63 13.37 7.43
CA GLN A 438 -26.48 14.06 8.41
C GLN A 438 -26.94 15.46 7.92
N LEU A 439 -26.35 15.97 6.83
CA LEU A 439 -26.69 17.26 6.25
C LEU A 439 -27.80 17.13 5.19
N ASP A 440 -28.46 18.23 4.86
CA ASP A 440 -29.40 18.28 3.74
C ASP A 440 -28.63 18.34 2.41
N LEU A 441 -28.34 17.16 1.87
CA LEU A 441 -27.53 17.01 0.68
C LEU A 441 -28.33 17.28 -0.59
N SER A 442 -27.75 17.95 -1.56
CA SER A 442 -28.27 18.02 -2.92
C SER A 442 -28.27 16.62 -3.58
N ALA A 443 -28.98 16.45 -4.68
CA ALA A 443 -29.01 15.19 -5.42
C ALA A 443 -27.60 14.76 -5.89
N GLN A 444 -26.78 15.72 -6.31
CA GLN A 444 -25.41 15.49 -6.72
C GLN A 444 -24.48 15.09 -5.55
N GLN A 445 -24.62 15.74 -4.40
CA GLN A 445 -23.87 15.37 -3.19
C GLN A 445 -24.25 13.96 -2.71
N ARG A 446 -25.54 13.61 -2.70
CA ARG A 446 -25.99 12.23 -2.42
C ARG A 446 -25.39 11.20 -3.37
N ALA A 447 -25.31 11.53 -4.65
CA ALA A 447 -24.68 10.65 -5.65
C ALA A 447 -23.18 10.45 -5.37
N ARG A 448 -22.48 11.50 -4.96
CA ARG A 448 -21.06 11.41 -4.54
C ARG A 448 -20.88 10.54 -3.30
N VAL A 449 -21.77 10.65 -2.29
CA VAL A 449 -21.77 9.75 -1.13
C VAL A 449 -21.89 8.29 -1.54
N VAL A 450 -22.84 7.96 -2.41
CA VAL A 450 -23.04 6.59 -2.91
C VAL A 450 -21.81 6.08 -3.63
N TRP A 451 -21.24 6.90 -4.52
CA TRP A 451 -20.03 6.55 -5.25
C TRP A 451 -18.82 6.33 -4.34
N LEU A 452 -18.57 7.24 -3.38
CA LEU A 452 -17.42 7.15 -2.47
C LEU A 452 -17.54 5.95 -1.52
N ARG A 453 -18.72 5.64 -1.00
CA ARG A 453 -18.96 4.41 -0.22
C ARG A 453 -18.63 3.16 -1.03
N GLY A 454 -19.00 3.13 -2.30
CA GLY A 454 -18.70 2.01 -3.19
C GLY A 454 -17.23 1.89 -3.61
N SER A 455 -16.43 2.94 -3.47
CA SER A 455 -15.03 2.96 -3.93
C SER A 455 -14.10 2.03 -3.13
N PHE A 456 -14.38 1.78 -1.85
CA PHE A 456 -13.64 0.82 -1.02
C PHE A 456 -14.06 -0.62 -1.21
N ASP A 457 -15.30 -0.83 -1.62
CA ASP A 457 -15.87 -2.16 -1.66
C ASP A 457 -15.65 -2.84 -3.00
N GLU A 458 -14.96 -2.18 -3.95
CA GLU A 458 -14.90 -2.60 -5.36
C GLU A 458 -16.28 -3.10 -5.88
N GLY A 459 -17.33 -2.60 -5.24
CA GLY A 459 -18.70 -3.00 -5.52
C GLY A 459 -19.23 -4.23 -4.74
N LEU A 460 -18.46 -4.83 -3.82
CA LEU A 460 -18.80 -6.11 -3.19
C LEU A 460 -19.62 -6.01 -1.89
N HIS A 461 -19.37 -5.01 -1.04
CA HIS A 461 -19.94 -4.98 0.32
C HIS A 461 -21.21 -4.17 0.49
N SER A 462 -21.53 -3.26 -0.41
CA SER A 462 -22.76 -2.48 -0.30
C SER A 462 -23.96 -3.29 -0.75
N ARG A 463 -24.51 -4.11 0.14
CA ARG A 463 -25.84 -4.71 0.00
C ARG A 463 -26.95 -3.65 -0.09
N SER A 464 -26.64 -2.36 0.16
CA SER A 464 -27.62 -1.28 0.21
C SER A 464 -27.96 -0.66 -1.14
N THR A 465 -27.16 -0.89 -2.19
CA THR A 465 -27.42 -0.32 -3.54
C THR A 465 -27.23 -1.38 -4.60
N ASP A 466 -28.27 -1.75 -5.32
CA ASP A 466 -28.20 -2.70 -6.44
C ASP A 466 -27.40 -2.11 -7.62
N THR A 467 -26.82 -2.97 -8.47
CA THR A 467 -26.12 -2.58 -9.70
C THR A 467 -27.02 -1.79 -10.64
N ARG A 468 -28.30 -2.15 -10.72
CA ARG A 468 -29.32 -1.44 -11.51
C ARG A 468 -29.57 -0.05 -10.97
N ASP A 469 -29.63 0.11 -9.64
CA ASP A 469 -29.84 1.39 -8.98
C ASP A 469 -28.66 2.34 -9.23
N LEU A 470 -27.42 1.81 -9.23
CA LEU A 470 -26.22 2.58 -9.59
C LEU A 470 -26.27 3.07 -11.04
N ALA A 471 -26.67 2.23 -11.97
CA ALA A 471 -26.82 2.63 -13.37
C ALA A 471 -27.90 3.71 -13.53
N GLY A 472 -29.06 3.57 -12.87
CA GLY A 472 -30.11 4.59 -12.85
C GLY A 472 -29.69 5.90 -12.15
N LEU A 473 -28.85 5.81 -11.12
CA LEU A 473 -28.24 7.00 -10.49
C LEU A 473 -27.31 7.73 -11.47
N ALA A 474 -26.46 6.99 -12.20
CA ALA A 474 -25.56 7.57 -13.21
C ALA A 474 -26.36 8.27 -14.33
N GLU A 475 -27.44 7.67 -14.79
CA GLU A 475 -28.35 8.27 -15.79
C GLU A 475 -28.92 9.62 -15.31
N ARG A 476 -29.43 9.68 -14.06
CA ARG A 476 -29.93 10.93 -13.46
C ARG A 476 -28.84 11.99 -13.28
N VAL A 477 -27.64 11.59 -12.86
CA VAL A 477 -26.48 12.49 -12.67
C VAL A 477 -26.04 13.06 -14.01
N ALA A 478 -26.02 12.25 -15.07
CA ALA A 478 -25.71 12.69 -16.42
C ALA A 478 -26.75 13.69 -16.95
N ALA A 479 -28.05 13.42 -16.72
CA ALA A 479 -29.15 14.32 -17.08
C ALA A 479 -29.05 15.67 -16.34
N ALA A 480 -28.46 15.68 -15.12
CA ALA A 480 -28.19 16.90 -14.35
C ALA A 480 -26.90 17.64 -14.80
N GLY A 481 -26.18 17.12 -15.82
CA GLY A 481 -25.00 17.76 -16.44
C GLY A 481 -23.64 17.33 -15.88
N ASP A 482 -23.56 16.46 -14.86
CA ASP A 482 -22.27 15.96 -14.30
C ASP A 482 -21.91 14.60 -14.95
N ARG A 483 -21.38 14.69 -16.17
CA ARG A 483 -20.96 13.53 -16.95
C ARG A 483 -19.82 12.75 -16.29
N ASP A 484 -18.86 13.46 -15.70
CA ASP A 484 -17.69 12.82 -15.07
C ASP A 484 -18.08 11.95 -13.89
N LEU A 485 -18.96 12.43 -13.02
CA LEU A 485 -19.48 11.64 -11.91
C LEU A 485 -20.34 10.46 -12.42
N ALA A 486 -21.15 10.68 -13.44
CA ALA A 486 -21.95 9.61 -14.06
C ALA A 486 -21.08 8.46 -14.58
N VAL A 487 -19.99 8.75 -15.29
CA VAL A 487 -19.02 7.76 -15.78
C VAL A 487 -18.36 6.99 -14.62
N ARG A 488 -18.01 7.67 -13.54
CA ARG A 488 -17.41 7.02 -12.35
C ARG A 488 -18.41 6.10 -11.64
N ILE A 489 -19.67 6.49 -11.54
CA ILE A 489 -20.74 5.65 -10.97
C ILE A 489 -20.97 4.43 -11.87
N LEU A 490 -21.04 4.62 -13.20
CA LEU A 490 -21.18 3.51 -14.14
C LEU A 490 -19.99 2.54 -14.11
N TRP A 491 -18.77 3.04 -13.94
CA TRP A 491 -17.63 2.19 -13.72
C TRP A 491 -17.80 1.30 -12.48
N SER A 492 -18.28 1.87 -11.37
CA SER A 492 -18.58 1.07 -10.17
C SER A 492 -19.66 0.03 -10.44
N ALA A 493 -20.70 0.35 -11.24
CA ALA A 493 -21.72 -0.61 -11.66
C ALA A 493 -21.14 -1.71 -12.56
N ALA A 494 -20.26 -1.37 -13.51
CA ALA A 494 -19.59 -2.33 -14.37
C ALA A 494 -18.67 -3.28 -13.60
N GLN A 495 -17.91 -2.76 -12.62
CA GLN A 495 -17.11 -3.61 -11.73
C GLN A 495 -17.98 -4.61 -10.96
N ARG A 496 -19.17 -4.21 -10.50
CA ARG A 496 -20.11 -5.14 -9.85
C ARG A 496 -20.60 -6.24 -10.80
N CYS A 497 -20.78 -5.94 -12.11
CA CYS A 497 -21.10 -6.97 -13.09
C CYS A 497 -20.03 -8.08 -13.12
N PHE A 498 -18.75 -7.70 -12.97
CA PHE A 498 -17.66 -8.66 -12.92
C PHE A 498 -17.60 -9.45 -11.59
N TRP A 499 -17.77 -8.76 -10.46
CA TRP A 499 -17.61 -9.40 -9.15
C TRP A 499 -18.81 -10.26 -8.74
N SER A 500 -20.05 -9.88 -9.08
CA SER A 500 -21.26 -10.49 -8.52
C SER A 500 -22.24 -11.10 -9.53
N GLU A 501 -22.10 -10.83 -10.84
CA GLU A 501 -23.02 -11.25 -11.92
C GLU A 501 -24.51 -10.95 -11.61
N PRO A 502 -24.96 -9.71 -11.86
CA PRO A 502 -26.32 -9.28 -11.52
C PRO A 502 -27.40 -9.75 -12.50
N GLY A 503 -27.05 -10.56 -13.49
CA GLY A 503 -27.91 -11.03 -14.55
C GLY A 503 -27.95 -10.16 -15.82
N ALA A 504 -28.26 -10.76 -16.94
CA ALA A 504 -28.18 -10.16 -18.29
C ALA A 504 -28.98 -8.85 -18.44
N GLY A 505 -30.19 -8.78 -17.88
CA GLY A 505 -31.01 -7.56 -17.95
C GLY A 505 -30.35 -6.34 -17.27
N THR A 506 -29.73 -6.53 -16.10
CA THR A 506 -29.03 -5.48 -15.39
C THR A 506 -27.75 -5.08 -16.12
N ARG A 507 -26.98 -6.07 -16.63
CA ARG A 507 -25.75 -5.80 -17.39
C ARG A 507 -26.04 -4.98 -18.66
N LEU A 508 -27.07 -5.33 -19.41
CA LEU A 508 -27.47 -4.58 -20.62
C LEU A 508 -28.02 -3.20 -20.29
N TYR A 509 -28.63 -3.00 -19.14
CA TYR A 509 -29.02 -1.66 -18.68
C TYR A 509 -27.80 -0.79 -18.36
N VAL A 510 -26.77 -1.31 -17.71
CA VAL A 510 -25.49 -0.58 -17.53
C VAL A 510 -24.91 -0.16 -18.88
N VAL A 511 -24.91 -1.07 -19.87
CA VAL A 511 -24.45 -0.78 -21.24
C VAL A 511 -25.29 0.33 -21.90
N SER A 512 -26.62 0.26 -21.81
CA SER A 512 -27.50 1.25 -22.46
C SER A 512 -27.31 2.64 -21.89
N VAL A 513 -27.10 2.76 -20.56
CA VAL A 513 -26.79 4.04 -19.92
C VAL A 513 -25.41 4.57 -20.36
N ALA A 514 -24.40 3.69 -20.43
CA ALA A 514 -23.05 4.07 -20.86
C ALA A 514 -23.03 4.61 -22.32
N GLU A 515 -23.72 3.92 -23.22
CA GLU A 515 -23.85 4.33 -24.61
C GLU A 515 -24.67 5.64 -24.74
N GLY A 516 -25.65 5.86 -23.85
CA GLY A 516 -26.45 7.08 -23.78
C GLY A 516 -25.70 8.32 -23.34
N LEU A 517 -24.51 8.18 -22.72
CA LEU A 517 -23.68 9.32 -22.33
C LEU A 517 -23.02 10.04 -23.51
N ALA A 518 -23.09 9.49 -24.73
CA ALA A 518 -22.48 10.04 -25.92
C ALA A 518 -21.00 10.42 -25.74
N LEU A 519 -20.23 9.53 -25.13
CA LEU A 519 -18.77 9.62 -25.01
C LEU A 519 -18.12 9.33 -26.38
N ASP A 520 -16.85 9.71 -26.53
CA ASP A 520 -16.09 9.33 -27.72
C ASP A 520 -16.02 7.80 -27.88
N ASP A 521 -16.07 7.33 -29.11
CA ASP A 521 -16.02 5.89 -29.41
C ASP A 521 -14.75 5.19 -28.90
N HIS A 522 -13.67 5.92 -28.69
CA HIS A 522 -12.40 5.45 -28.14
C HIS A 522 -12.20 5.87 -26.68
N ASP A 523 -13.24 6.43 -26.03
CA ASP A 523 -13.14 6.80 -24.62
C ASP A 523 -12.78 5.57 -23.77
N PRO A 524 -11.69 5.63 -22.97
CA PRO A 524 -11.19 4.49 -22.19
C PRO A 524 -12.19 3.96 -21.15
N TRP A 525 -12.98 4.85 -20.57
CA TRP A 525 -13.99 4.48 -19.58
C TRP A 525 -15.16 3.75 -20.26
N LEU A 526 -15.61 4.25 -21.42
CA LEU A 526 -16.65 3.59 -22.20
C LEU A 526 -16.23 2.17 -22.57
N LEU A 527 -15.03 2.01 -23.14
CA LEU A 527 -14.52 0.69 -23.54
C LEU A 527 -14.39 -0.27 -22.35
N ALA A 528 -13.90 0.22 -21.21
CA ALA A 528 -13.79 -0.59 -19.99
C ALA A 528 -15.17 -0.98 -19.44
N ILE A 529 -16.13 -0.04 -19.39
CA ILE A 529 -17.50 -0.31 -18.91
C ILE A 529 -18.17 -1.36 -19.81
N LEU A 530 -18.11 -1.20 -21.14
CA LEU A 530 -18.68 -2.16 -22.08
C LEU A 530 -18.07 -3.56 -21.93
N ALA A 531 -16.74 -3.62 -21.77
CA ALA A 531 -16.02 -4.90 -21.60
C ALA A 531 -16.41 -5.63 -20.30
N TYR A 532 -16.56 -4.88 -19.20
CA TYR A 532 -16.92 -5.46 -17.89
C TYR A 532 -18.39 -5.86 -17.81
N ALA A 533 -19.28 -5.03 -18.36
CA ALA A 533 -20.72 -5.28 -18.30
C ALA A 533 -21.20 -6.31 -19.34
N ALA A 534 -20.63 -6.33 -20.55
CA ALA A 534 -21.10 -7.16 -21.66
C ALA A 534 -19.95 -7.68 -22.55
N PRO A 535 -19.04 -8.52 -22.00
CA PRO A 535 -17.84 -8.97 -22.72
C PRO A 535 -18.12 -9.77 -23.98
N VAL A 536 -19.27 -10.43 -24.05
CA VAL A 536 -19.73 -11.20 -25.24
C VAL A 536 -20.55 -10.32 -26.19
N GLU A 537 -21.53 -9.59 -25.66
CA GLU A 537 -22.48 -8.79 -26.45
C GLU A 537 -21.84 -7.54 -27.08
N ARG A 538 -20.81 -6.97 -26.43
CA ARG A 538 -20.06 -5.80 -26.92
C ARG A 538 -18.59 -6.10 -27.22
N GLY A 539 -18.18 -7.36 -27.09
CA GLY A 539 -16.81 -7.80 -27.31
C GLY A 539 -16.26 -7.44 -28.70
N ALA A 540 -17.08 -7.56 -29.76
CA ALA A 540 -16.69 -7.18 -31.11
C ALA A 540 -16.32 -5.70 -31.23
N VAL A 541 -17.15 -4.81 -30.69
CA VAL A 541 -16.95 -3.36 -30.72
C VAL A 541 -15.71 -2.99 -29.89
N VAL A 542 -15.58 -3.59 -28.71
CA VAL A 542 -14.43 -3.31 -27.81
C VAL A 542 -13.11 -3.76 -28.47
N ILE A 543 -13.04 -4.98 -29.00
CA ILE A 543 -11.82 -5.52 -29.65
C ILE A 543 -11.43 -4.67 -30.87
N GLU A 544 -12.40 -4.30 -31.71
CA GLU A 544 -12.15 -3.47 -32.89
C GLU A 544 -11.57 -2.10 -32.52
N ARG A 545 -12.20 -1.41 -31.54
CA ARG A 545 -11.76 -0.09 -31.10
C ARG A 545 -10.40 -0.14 -30.41
N LEU A 546 -10.17 -1.13 -29.52
CA LEU A 546 -8.87 -1.33 -28.88
C LEU A 546 -7.76 -1.65 -29.89
N GLY A 547 -8.07 -2.39 -30.95
CA GLY A 547 -7.10 -2.71 -32.01
C GLY A 547 -6.59 -1.50 -32.79
N ARG A 548 -7.34 -0.40 -32.80
CA ARG A 548 -6.95 0.87 -33.44
C ARG A 548 -6.10 1.77 -32.56
N LEU A 549 -6.07 1.50 -31.24
CA LEU A 549 -5.30 2.29 -30.28
C LEU A 549 -3.88 1.76 -30.14
N VAL A 550 -2.93 2.67 -29.93
CA VAL A 550 -1.53 2.32 -29.69
C VAL A 550 -1.18 2.67 -28.25
N PRO A 551 -0.66 1.70 -27.45
CA PRO A 551 -0.28 1.95 -26.06
C PRO A 551 0.73 3.11 -25.95
N SER A 552 0.56 3.94 -24.93
CA SER A 552 1.43 5.07 -24.59
C SER A 552 1.58 6.20 -25.64
N GLN A 553 0.87 6.13 -26.76
CA GLN A 553 0.81 7.26 -27.70
C GLN A 553 -0.29 8.23 -27.29
N GLY A 554 0.09 9.28 -26.52
CA GLY A 554 -0.83 10.32 -26.05
C GLY A 554 -1.72 9.91 -24.88
N HIS A 555 -1.56 8.71 -24.34
CA HIS A 555 -2.29 8.23 -23.17
C HIS A 555 -1.46 8.37 -21.90
N ASP A 556 -2.13 8.63 -20.78
CA ASP A 556 -1.53 8.46 -19.46
C ASP A 556 -1.58 6.99 -19.02
N ALA A 557 -0.79 6.64 -17.99
CA ALA A 557 -0.73 5.27 -17.51
C ALA A 557 -2.06 4.76 -16.90
N ARG A 558 -2.95 5.65 -16.46
CA ARG A 558 -4.30 5.28 -15.98
C ARG A 558 -5.18 4.83 -17.14
N THR A 559 -5.08 5.53 -18.25
CA THR A 559 -5.78 5.19 -19.50
C THR A 559 -5.33 3.84 -20.03
N ASP A 560 -4.03 3.62 -20.16
CA ASP A 560 -3.49 2.32 -20.59
C ASP A 560 -3.94 1.18 -19.67
N ARG A 561 -4.03 1.41 -18.36
CA ARG A 561 -4.57 0.43 -17.40
C ARG A 561 -6.04 0.08 -17.68
N LEU A 562 -6.88 1.07 -17.93
CA LEU A 562 -8.29 0.84 -18.24
C LEU A 562 -8.45 0.05 -19.55
N LEU A 563 -7.72 0.43 -20.59
CA LEU A 563 -7.74 -0.28 -21.88
C LEU A 563 -7.22 -1.71 -21.74
N GLY A 564 -6.15 -1.92 -20.94
CA GLY A 564 -5.61 -3.26 -20.64
C GLY A 564 -6.60 -4.17 -19.93
N THR A 565 -7.32 -3.66 -18.95
CA THR A 565 -8.37 -4.45 -18.26
C THR A 565 -9.58 -4.70 -19.15
N GLY A 566 -9.97 -3.76 -20.01
CA GLY A 566 -11.00 -3.96 -21.02
C GLY A 566 -10.63 -5.06 -22.01
N ALA A 567 -9.41 -5.06 -22.54
CA ALA A 567 -8.89 -6.10 -23.42
C ALA A 567 -8.89 -7.49 -22.76
N LEU A 568 -8.54 -7.55 -21.47
CA LEU A 568 -8.55 -8.78 -20.67
C LEU A 568 -9.96 -9.36 -20.56
N MET A 569 -10.97 -8.54 -20.32
CA MET A 569 -12.35 -8.98 -20.15
C MET A 569 -12.94 -9.57 -21.43
N VAL A 570 -12.55 -9.08 -22.60
CA VAL A 570 -13.00 -9.60 -23.90
C VAL A 570 -12.14 -10.74 -24.45
N GLY A 571 -11.14 -11.21 -23.67
CA GLY A 571 -10.29 -12.34 -24.05
C GLY A 571 -9.25 -12.05 -25.13
N SER A 572 -8.85 -10.78 -25.28
CA SER A 572 -7.74 -10.34 -26.13
C SER A 572 -6.48 -10.16 -25.30
N PHE A 573 -5.87 -11.29 -24.86
CA PHE A 573 -4.76 -11.27 -23.90
C PHE A 573 -3.47 -10.66 -24.45
N ASP A 574 -3.26 -10.68 -25.74
CA ASP A 574 -2.17 -9.98 -26.43
C ASP A 574 -2.30 -8.46 -26.32
N LEU A 575 -3.49 -7.90 -26.59
CA LEU A 575 -3.77 -6.48 -26.37
C LEU A 575 -3.72 -6.12 -24.88
N ALA A 576 -4.31 -6.96 -24.01
CA ALA A 576 -4.25 -6.76 -22.56
C ALA A 576 -2.81 -6.66 -22.06
N ARG A 577 -1.91 -7.53 -22.51
CA ARG A 577 -0.50 -7.52 -22.18
C ARG A 577 0.21 -6.24 -22.66
N ARG A 578 -0.10 -5.78 -23.88
CA ARG A 578 0.49 -4.56 -24.46
C ARG A 578 0.12 -3.31 -23.65
N PHE A 579 -1.17 -3.09 -23.40
CA PHE A 579 -1.66 -1.95 -22.63
C PHE A 579 -1.25 -2.03 -21.15
N SER A 580 -1.41 -3.18 -20.50
CA SER A 580 -0.99 -3.35 -19.10
C SER A 580 0.51 -3.19 -18.92
N GLY A 581 1.34 -3.62 -19.88
CA GLY A 581 2.80 -3.42 -19.87
C GLY A 581 3.17 -1.93 -19.99
N ALA A 582 2.50 -1.16 -20.85
CA ALA A 582 2.66 0.29 -20.94
C ALA A 582 2.22 0.97 -19.63
N ALA A 583 1.07 0.55 -19.08
CA ALA A 583 0.59 1.03 -17.79
C ALA A 583 1.59 0.75 -16.66
N VAL A 584 2.12 -0.47 -16.55
CA VAL A 584 3.14 -0.85 -15.57
C VAL A 584 4.35 0.07 -15.64
N THR A 585 4.85 0.33 -16.85
CA THR A 585 5.99 1.23 -17.06
C THR A 585 5.68 2.66 -16.58
N GLY A 586 4.54 3.21 -16.97
CA GLY A 586 4.14 4.57 -16.60
C GLY A 586 3.82 4.72 -15.11
N LEU A 587 3.10 3.74 -14.51
CA LEU A 587 2.73 3.77 -13.10
C LEU A 587 3.94 3.58 -12.18
N ARG A 588 4.93 2.78 -12.58
CA ARG A 588 6.23 2.70 -11.87
C ARG A 588 6.94 4.04 -11.83
N VAL A 589 6.96 4.73 -12.95
CA VAL A 589 7.56 6.06 -13.06
C VAL A 589 6.83 7.07 -12.18
N GLN A 590 5.49 6.97 -12.09
CA GLN A 590 4.65 7.84 -11.28
C GLN A 590 4.63 7.46 -9.79
N GLY A 591 5.13 6.28 -9.41
CA GLY A 591 5.10 5.77 -8.03
C GLY A 591 3.72 5.30 -7.55
N ARG A 592 2.73 5.15 -8.42
CA ARG A 592 1.33 4.81 -8.08
C ARG A 592 1.16 3.33 -7.77
N LEU A 593 1.65 2.88 -6.61
CA LEU A 593 1.75 1.46 -6.26
C LEU A 593 0.42 0.71 -6.27
N GLY A 594 -0.67 1.32 -5.81
CA GLY A 594 -1.99 0.68 -5.80
C GLY A 594 -2.52 0.39 -7.21
N LEU A 595 -2.32 1.30 -8.17
CA LEU A 595 -2.69 1.10 -9.57
C LEU A 595 -1.68 0.17 -10.28
N LEU A 596 -0.40 0.24 -9.90
CA LEU A 596 0.64 -0.65 -10.41
C LEU A 596 0.34 -2.10 -10.05
N ALA A 597 -0.06 -2.38 -8.81
CA ALA A 597 -0.46 -3.71 -8.37
C ALA A 597 -1.57 -4.29 -9.26
N ARG A 598 -2.59 -3.51 -9.58
CA ARG A 598 -3.69 -3.92 -10.47
C ARG A 598 -3.22 -4.20 -11.90
N SER A 599 -2.33 -3.35 -12.44
CA SER A 599 -1.79 -3.55 -13.80
C SER A 599 -0.89 -4.77 -13.88
N LEU A 600 -0.08 -5.03 -12.85
CA LEU A 600 0.72 -6.24 -12.73
C LEU A 600 -0.16 -7.50 -12.65
N GLY A 601 -1.28 -7.45 -11.92
CA GLY A 601 -2.25 -8.54 -11.89
C GLY A 601 -2.84 -8.86 -13.26
N ALA A 602 -3.21 -7.83 -14.03
CA ALA A 602 -3.66 -8.00 -15.41
C ALA A 602 -2.57 -8.56 -16.32
N THR A 603 -1.32 -8.13 -16.16
CA THR A 603 -0.16 -8.67 -16.86
C THR A 603 0.08 -10.13 -16.51
N ALA A 604 0.04 -10.48 -15.21
CA ALA A 604 0.21 -11.85 -14.73
C ALA A 604 -0.85 -12.80 -15.31
N TRP A 605 -2.11 -12.39 -15.27
CA TRP A 605 -3.20 -13.19 -15.82
C TRP A 605 -3.07 -13.37 -17.33
N SER A 606 -2.85 -12.29 -18.08
CA SER A 606 -2.69 -12.35 -19.54
C SER A 606 -1.52 -13.23 -19.96
N ALA A 607 -0.37 -13.10 -19.28
CA ALA A 607 0.82 -13.91 -19.54
C ALA A 607 0.59 -15.40 -19.22
N ALA A 608 -0.10 -15.71 -18.11
CA ALA A 608 -0.47 -17.08 -17.76
C ALA A 608 -1.36 -17.73 -18.80
N GLN A 609 -2.36 -17.01 -19.32
CA GLN A 609 -3.25 -17.49 -20.37
C GLN A 609 -2.54 -17.74 -21.70
N LEU A 610 -1.53 -16.94 -22.02
CA LEU A 610 -0.68 -17.13 -23.20
C LEU A 610 0.42 -18.20 -22.99
N GLY A 611 0.56 -18.73 -21.76
CA GLY A 611 1.57 -19.73 -21.41
C GLY A 611 2.95 -19.15 -21.09
N ASP A 612 3.10 -17.82 -21.04
CA ASP A 612 4.36 -17.13 -20.71
C ASP A 612 4.56 -17.06 -19.20
N LEU A 613 4.97 -18.19 -18.60
CA LEU A 613 5.19 -18.28 -17.16
C LEU A 613 6.36 -17.39 -16.70
N SER A 614 7.29 -17.08 -17.57
CA SER A 614 8.46 -16.24 -17.27
C SER A 614 8.06 -14.79 -16.97
N ALA A 615 7.01 -14.30 -17.62
CA ALA A 615 6.43 -12.99 -17.35
C ALA A 615 5.33 -13.06 -16.27
N ALA A 616 4.55 -14.15 -16.21
CA ALA A 616 3.42 -14.28 -15.29
C ALA A 616 3.86 -14.33 -13.81
N ILE A 617 4.87 -15.12 -13.50
CA ILE A 617 5.33 -15.36 -12.12
C ILE A 617 5.79 -14.05 -11.44
N PRO A 618 6.79 -13.32 -11.97
CA PRO A 618 7.26 -12.11 -11.30
C PRO A 618 6.19 -11.02 -11.22
N ALA A 619 5.30 -10.93 -12.24
CA ALA A 619 4.21 -9.98 -12.21
C ALA A 619 3.17 -10.32 -11.13
N ALA A 620 2.83 -11.61 -10.93
CA ALA A 620 1.92 -12.04 -9.89
C ALA A 620 2.47 -11.76 -8.50
N GLU A 621 3.72 -12.10 -8.24
CA GLU A 621 4.35 -11.91 -6.93
C GLU A 621 4.53 -10.44 -6.58
N GLU A 622 4.96 -9.61 -7.53
CA GLU A 622 5.03 -8.17 -7.30
C GLU A 622 3.65 -7.59 -7.05
N SER A 623 2.63 -8.01 -7.82
CA SER A 623 1.24 -7.59 -7.62
C SER A 623 0.71 -7.99 -6.24
N CYS A 624 0.99 -9.22 -5.80
CA CYS A 624 0.58 -9.72 -4.49
C CYS A 624 1.20 -8.91 -3.36
N ARG A 625 2.50 -8.68 -3.40
CA ARG A 625 3.25 -7.88 -2.42
C ARG A 625 2.72 -6.44 -2.36
N LEU A 626 2.58 -5.77 -3.52
CA LEU A 626 2.07 -4.41 -3.59
C LEU A 626 0.59 -4.32 -3.18
N GLY A 627 -0.23 -5.33 -3.50
CA GLY A 627 -1.62 -5.42 -3.07
C GLY A 627 -1.76 -5.48 -1.55
N HIS A 628 -0.87 -6.23 -0.89
CA HIS A 628 -0.78 -6.25 0.58
C HIS A 628 -0.30 -4.90 1.13
N GLU A 629 0.79 -4.34 0.60
CA GLU A 629 1.36 -3.05 1.04
C GLU A 629 0.38 -1.87 0.88
N THR A 630 -0.50 -1.92 -0.11
CA THR A 630 -1.49 -0.87 -0.41
C THR A 630 -2.90 -1.21 0.11
N THR A 631 -3.01 -2.16 1.02
CA THR A 631 -4.26 -2.58 1.69
C THR A 631 -5.42 -2.87 0.72
N GLN A 632 -5.15 -3.66 -0.34
CA GLN A 632 -6.15 -4.10 -1.34
C GLN A 632 -6.49 -5.59 -1.17
N PRO A 633 -7.29 -6.01 -0.17
CA PRO A 633 -7.52 -7.42 0.16
C PRO A 633 -8.19 -8.21 -0.97
N TYR A 634 -9.04 -7.58 -1.77
CA TYR A 634 -9.70 -8.22 -2.93
C TYR A 634 -8.71 -8.53 -4.04
N LEU A 635 -7.86 -7.56 -4.37
CA LEU A 635 -6.79 -7.73 -5.34
C LEU A 635 -5.84 -8.83 -4.85
N TYR A 636 -5.45 -8.81 -3.59
CA TYR A 636 -4.61 -9.84 -2.99
C TYR A 636 -5.21 -11.23 -3.20
N ALA A 637 -6.49 -11.45 -2.84
CA ALA A 637 -7.15 -12.74 -3.01
C ALA A 637 -7.25 -13.15 -4.50
N LEU A 638 -7.53 -12.19 -5.39
CA LEU A 638 -7.57 -12.45 -6.83
C LEU A 638 -6.20 -12.90 -7.34
N ILE A 639 -5.12 -12.22 -6.93
CA ILE A 639 -3.76 -12.59 -7.35
C ILE A 639 -3.35 -13.95 -6.78
N ARG A 640 -3.70 -14.28 -5.53
CA ARG A 640 -3.46 -15.63 -4.97
C ARG A 640 -4.15 -16.72 -5.80
N SER A 641 -5.36 -16.46 -6.32
CA SER A 641 -6.02 -17.38 -7.23
C SER A 641 -5.32 -17.49 -8.61
N ILE A 642 -4.72 -16.40 -9.11
CA ILE A 642 -3.90 -16.42 -10.33
C ILE A 642 -2.60 -17.20 -10.11
N GLU A 643 -1.91 -17.00 -8.99
CA GLU A 643 -0.73 -17.78 -8.59
C GLU A 643 -1.05 -19.28 -8.51
N ALA A 644 -2.25 -19.65 -8.05
CA ALA A 644 -2.69 -21.03 -8.03
C ALA A 644 -2.81 -21.61 -9.47
N VAL A 645 -3.35 -20.85 -10.43
CA VAL A 645 -3.40 -21.27 -11.84
C VAL A 645 -1.97 -21.44 -12.41
N ILE A 646 -1.08 -20.51 -12.12
CA ILE A 646 0.36 -20.61 -12.50
C ILE A 646 0.99 -21.86 -11.88
N GLY A 647 0.71 -22.15 -10.60
CA GLY A 647 1.16 -23.37 -9.92
C GLY A 647 0.66 -24.65 -10.58
N ALA A 648 -0.61 -24.66 -11.03
CA ALA A 648 -1.19 -25.78 -11.78
C ALA A 648 -0.48 -26.01 -13.12
N LEU A 649 -0.20 -24.95 -13.86
CA LEU A 649 0.57 -25.04 -15.11
C LEU A 649 1.99 -25.55 -14.91
N ARG A 650 2.64 -25.23 -13.79
CA ARG A 650 3.99 -25.72 -13.41
C ARG A 650 3.99 -27.16 -12.88
N GLY A 651 2.85 -27.66 -12.43
CA GLY A 651 2.75 -28.99 -11.81
C GLY A 651 3.15 -28.99 -10.33
N ASP A 652 2.72 -28.03 -9.56
CA ASP A 652 2.91 -27.92 -8.12
C ASP A 652 1.55 -28.04 -7.38
N PRO A 653 1.06 -29.30 -7.16
CA PRO A 653 -0.28 -29.52 -6.60
C PRO A 653 -0.37 -29.10 -5.13
N ASP A 654 0.71 -29.12 -4.35
CA ASP A 654 0.71 -28.71 -2.96
C ASP A 654 0.52 -27.19 -2.86
N ARG A 655 1.24 -26.46 -3.67
CA ARG A 655 1.09 -25.01 -3.78
C ARG A 655 -0.29 -24.60 -4.29
N VAL A 656 -0.85 -25.31 -5.25
CA VAL A 656 -2.23 -25.08 -5.73
C VAL A 656 -3.23 -25.25 -4.60
N ARG A 657 -3.08 -26.30 -3.79
CA ARG A 657 -3.98 -26.58 -2.66
C ARG A 657 -3.92 -25.47 -1.60
N GLU A 658 -2.72 -25.03 -1.24
CA GLU A 658 -2.49 -23.94 -0.29
C GLU A 658 -3.14 -22.63 -0.77
N LEU A 659 -2.78 -22.20 -2.00
CA LEU A 659 -3.23 -20.93 -2.58
C LEU A 659 -4.73 -20.89 -2.82
N THR A 660 -5.33 -21.98 -3.31
CA THR A 660 -6.79 -22.05 -3.52
C THR A 660 -7.56 -22.03 -2.21
N ALA A 661 -7.07 -22.66 -1.15
CA ALA A 661 -7.70 -22.63 0.17
C ALA A 661 -7.65 -21.21 0.78
N GLU A 662 -6.54 -20.52 0.62
CA GLU A 662 -6.40 -19.11 1.05
C GLU A 662 -7.34 -18.20 0.27
N ALA A 663 -7.33 -18.27 -1.07
CA ALA A 663 -8.17 -17.45 -1.95
C ALA A 663 -9.67 -17.69 -1.70
N GLU A 664 -10.10 -18.95 -1.54
CA GLU A 664 -11.51 -19.29 -1.26
C GLU A 664 -11.99 -18.77 0.09
N ARG A 665 -11.16 -18.82 1.12
CA ARG A 665 -11.52 -18.28 2.44
C ARG A 665 -11.89 -16.81 2.36
N VAL A 666 -11.11 -16.02 1.62
CA VAL A 666 -11.41 -14.60 1.38
C VAL A 666 -12.58 -14.46 0.41
N GLY A 667 -12.56 -15.19 -0.71
CA GLY A 667 -13.58 -15.11 -1.76
C GLY A 667 -15.00 -15.45 -1.28
N LEU A 668 -15.13 -16.44 -0.38
CA LEU A 668 -16.42 -16.80 0.23
C LEU A 668 -16.94 -15.72 1.19
N ALA A 669 -16.04 -15.15 2.00
CA ALA A 669 -16.40 -14.11 2.96
C ALA A 669 -17.01 -12.86 2.29
N ILE A 670 -16.59 -12.59 1.05
CA ILE A 670 -16.96 -11.38 0.28
C ILE A 670 -17.80 -11.69 -0.97
N ALA A 671 -18.18 -12.95 -1.18
CA ALA A 671 -18.91 -13.42 -2.35
C ALA A 671 -18.24 -13.04 -3.69
N ALA A 672 -16.91 -13.05 -3.76
CA ALA A 672 -16.12 -12.67 -4.93
C ALA A 672 -16.07 -13.82 -5.97
N ARG A 673 -17.04 -13.88 -6.88
CA ARG A 673 -17.12 -14.91 -7.94
C ARG A 673 -15.82 -15.09 -8.73
N PRO A 674 -15.10 -14.04 -9.18
CA PRO A 674 -13.87 -14.22 -9.93
C PRO A 674 -12.75 -14.93 -9.17
N VAL A 675 -12.68 -14.76 -7.85
CA VAL A 675 -11.70 -15.46 -6.99
C VAL A 675 -12.05 -16.94 -6.89
N LEU A 676 -13.33 -17.24 -6.62
CA LEU A 676 -13.83 -18.60 -6.52
C LEU A 676 -13.71 -19.36 -7.85
N ALA A 677 -14.01 -18.68 -8.96
CA ALA A 677 -13.90 -19.25 -10.31
C ALA A 677 -12.46 -19.64 -10.64
N ARG A 678 -11.49 -18.73 -10.39
CA ARG A 678 -10.06 -19.02 -10.65
C ARG A 678 -9.50 -20.09 -9.72
N ALA A 679 -9.98 -20.20 -8.48
CA ALA A 679 -9.61 -21.30 -7.59
C ALA A 679 -10.08 -22.65 -8.15
N GLN A 680 -11.32 -22.73 -8.69
CA GLN A 680 -11.79 -23.94 -9.37
C GLN A 680 -11.04 -24.23 -10.67
N LEU A 681 -10.73 -23.20 -11.45
CA LEU A 681 -9.88 -23.35 -12.63
C LEU A 681 -8.51 -23.93 -12.27
N ALA A 682 -7.86 -23.40 -11.24
CA ALA A 682 -6.55 -23.88 -10.80
C ALA A 682 -6.58 -25.38 -10.41
N ARG A 683 -7.60 -25.80 -9.66
CA ARG A 683 -7.79 -27.21 -9.31
C ARG A 683 -8.09 -28.07 -10.54
N GLY A 684 -8.97 -27.57 -11.43
CA GLY A 684 -9.29 -28.26 -12.69
C GLY A 684 -8.06 -28.43 -13.58
N MET A 685 -7.23 -27.40 -13.72
CA MET A 685 -6.00 -27.45 -14.50
C MET A 685 -4.93 -28.36 -13.88
N ALA A 686 -4.79 -28.35 -12.55
CA ALA A 686 -3.88 -29.24 -11.85
C ALA A 686 -4.29 -30.72 -12.04
N ALA A 687 -5.58 -31.02 -11.90
CA ALA A 687 -6.13 -32.34 -12.14
C ALA A 687 -6.00 -32.79 -13.62
N LEU A 688 -6.27 -31.86 -14.57
CA LEU A 688 -6.14 -32.11 -15.99
C LEU A 688 -4.68 -32.44 -16.39
N GLY A 689 -3.73 -31.65 -15.89
CA GLY A 689 -2.31 -31.88 -16.09
C GLY A 689 -1.83 -33.18 -15.45
N GLY A 690 -2.37 -33.56 -14.30
CA GLY A 690 -2.12 -34.82 -13.60
C GLY A 690 -2.81 -36.05 -14.18
N GLY A 691 -3.66 -35.88 -15.22
CA GLY A 691 -4.41 -37.01 -15.82
C GLY A 691 -5.65 -37.47 -15.00
N LEU A 692 -6.05 -36.68 -13.99
CA LEU A 692 -7.24 -36.94 -13.15
C LEU A 692 -8.49 -36.32 -13.82
N PHE A 693 -8.84 -36.79 -14.99
CA PHE A 693 -9.83 -36.15 -15.86
C PHE A 693 -11.23 -36.05 -15.24
N GLY A 694 -11.66 -36.99 -14.42
CA GLY A 694 -12.93 -36.91 -13.72
C GLY A 694 -13.01 -35.80 -12.68
N GLU A 695 -11.92 -35.59 -11.95
CA GLU A 695 -11.78 -34.46 -11.01
C GLU A 695 -11.69 -33.13 -11.77
N ALA A 696 -10.87 -33.08 -12.83
CA ALA A 696 -10.77 -31.92 -13.70
C ALA A 696 -12.13 -31.49 -14.24
N PHE A 697 -12.93 -32.46 -14.77
CA PHE A 697 -14.27 -32.19 -15.26
C PHE A 697 -15.19 -31.63 -14.17
N SER A 698 -15.15 -32.21 -12.97
CA SER A 698 -15.98 -31.78 -11.84
C SER A 698 -15.69 -30.32 -11.44
N HIS A 699 -14.42 -29.92 -11.43
CA HIS A 699 -14.02 -28.55 -11.13
C HIS A 699 -14.36 -27.59 -12.26
N LEU A 700 -14.03 -27.92 -13.50
CA LEU A 700 -14.22 -27.04 -14.67
C LEU A 700 -15.69 -26.84 -15.02
N ARG A 701 -16.56 -27.85 -14.84
CA ARG A 701 -18.01 -27.75 -15.10
C ARG A 701 -18.66 -26.64 -14.26
N ARG A 702 -18.20 -26.41 -13.01
CA ARG A 702 -18.74 -25.39 -12.12
C ARG A 702 -18.60 -23.97 -12.69
N LEU A 703 -17.58 -23.73 -13.52
CA LEU A 703 -17.38 -22.45 -14.18
C LEU A 703 -18.45 -22.12 -15.22
N HIS A 704 -19.16 -23.15 -15.72
CA HIS A 704 -20.16 -23.05 -16.76
C HIS A 704 -21.62 -23.18 -16.27
N ASP A 705 -21.80 -23.43 -14.95
CA ASP A 705 -23.12 -23.51 -14.34
C ASP A 705 -23.55 -22.14 -13.79
N PRO A 706 -24.57 -21.46 -14.38
CA PRO A 706 -25.01 -20.14 -13.96
C PRO A 706 -25.45 -20.05 -12.49
N VAL A 707 -25.85 -21.17 -11.88
CA VAL A 707 -26.32 -21.23 -10.49
C VAL A 707 -25.12 -21.34 -9.51
N ASP A 708 -23.98 -21.88 -9.95
CA ASP A 708 -22.80 -22.07 -9.10
C ASP A 708 -22.14 -20.71 -8.76
N PRO A 709 -21.74 -20.48 -7.51
CA PRO A 709 -20.99 -19.29 -7.11
C PRO A 709 -19.68 -19.08 -7.89
N CYS A 710 -19.13 -20.10 -8.51
CA CYS A 710 -17.93 -20.05 -9.33
C CYS A 710 -18.19 -19.67 -10.80
N PHE A 711 -19.43 -19.43 -11.18
CA PHE A 711 -19.74 -18.95 -12.53
C PHE A 711 -19.18 -17.55 -12.79
N GLU A 712 -18.41 -17.40 -13.86
CA GLU A 712 -17.89 -16.12 -14.33
C GLU A 712 -18.03 -16.01 -15.85
N LEU A 713 -18.75 -14.99 -16.33
CA LEU A 713 -19.14 -14.83 -17.72
C LEU A 713 -17.95 -14.75 -18.70
N ALA A 714 -16.89 -14.02 -18.33
CA ALA A 714 -15.71 -13.91 -19.18
C ALA A 714 -14.86 -15.20 -19.15
N LEU A 715 -14.63 -15.77 -17.94
CA LEU A 715 -13.76 -16.92 -17.74
C LEU A 715 -14.27 -18.18 -18.46
N ARG A 716 -15.59 -18.42 -18.45
CA ARG A 716 -16.18 -19.55 -19.15
C ARG A 716 -15.85 -19.57 -20.65
N CYS A 717 -15.71 -18.38 -21.27
CA CYS A 717 -15.33 -18.26 -22.67
C CYS A 717 -13.89 -18.75 -22.94
N TYR A 718 -13.00 -18.67 -21.95
CA TYR A 718 -11.59 -19.07 -22.09
C TYR A 718 -11.35 -20.54 -21.74
N THR A 719 -12.24 -21.15 -20.96
CA THR A 719 -12.07 -22.49 -20.37
C THR A 719 -12.87 -23.60 -21.07
N VAL A 720 -13.57 -23.27 -22.14
CA VAL A 720 -14.38 -24.26 -22.89
C VAL A 720 -13.52 -25.42 -23.42
N GLY A 721 -12.30 -25.12 -23.89
CA GLY A 721 -11.36 -26.15 -24.37
C GLY A 721 -10.89 -27.07 -23.25
N ASP A 722 -10.69 -26.54 -22.04
CA ASP A 722 -10.25 -27.30 -20.87
C ASP A 722 -11.36 -28.25 -20.39
N LEU A 723 -12.61 -27.74 -20.35
CA LEU A 723 -13.78 -28.53 -19.96
C LEU A 723 -14.00 -29.70 -20.94
N VAL A 724 -13.89 -29.43 -22.24
CA VAL A 724 -14.05 -30.45 -23.28
C VAL A 724 -12.94 -31.50 -23.25
N ASP A 725 -11.65 -31.04 -23.03
CA ASP A 725 -10.52 -31.96 -22.89
C ASP A 725 -10.74 -32.93 -21.72
N ALA A 726 -11.15 -32.40 -20.54
CA ALA A 726 -11.50 -33.24 -19.41
C ALA A 726 -12.68 -34.20 -19.68
N ALA A 727 -13.75 -33.69 -20.31
CA ALA A 727 -14.96 -34.46 -20.60
C ALA A 727 -14.69 -35.66 -21.53
N VAL A 728 -13.98 -35.44 -22.64
CA VAL A 728 -13.64 -36.46 -23.63
C VAL A 728 -12.79 -37.57 -23.00
N HIS A 729 -11.79 -37.19 -22.17
CA HIS A 729 -10.91 -38.18 -21.53
C HIS A 729 -11.57 -38.98 -20.40
N CYS A 730 -12.63 -38.48 -19.75
CA CYS A 730 -13.39 -39.24 -18.78
C CYS A 730 -14.72 -39.84 -19.32
N GLY A 731 -14.96 -39.76 -20.63
CA GLY A 731 -16.13 -40.35 -21.29
C GLY A 731 -17.47 -39.64 -20.99
N ARG A 732 -17.40 -38.32 -20.69
CA ARG A 732 -18.58 -37.48 -20.41
C ARG A 732 -18.85 -36.41 -21.47
N ASP A 733 -18.45 -36.67 -22.72
CA ASP A 733 -18.60 -35.78 -23.87
C ASP A 733 -20.04 -35.36 -24.16
N GLY A 734 -21.00 -36.22 -23.85
CA GLY A 734 -22.42 -35.89 -23.96
C GLY A 734 -22.86 -34.74 -23.07
N GLU A 735 -22.25 -34.56 -21.91
CA GLU A 735 -22.62 -33.53 -20.92
C GLU A 735 -22.14 -32.11 -21.28
N VAL A 736 -21.22 -31.98 -22.23
CA VAL A 736 -20.67 -30.66 -22.64
C VAL A 736 -21.33 -30.13 -23.91
N ARG A 737 -22.26 -30.86 -24.53
CA ARG A 737 -22.88 -30.46 -25.81
C ARG A 737 -23.68 -29.17 -25.72
N ASP A 738 -24.35 -28.93 -24.60
CA ASP A 738 -25.14 -27.71 -24.38
C ASP A 738 -24.21 -26.51 -24.19
N VAL A 739 -23.13 -26.68 -23.38
CA VAL A 739 -22.10 -25.67 -23.22
C VAL A 739 -21.45 -25.32 -24.56
N MET A 740 -21.13 -26.32 -25.39
CA MET A 740 -20.57 -26.09 -26.72
C MET A 740 -21.50 -25.28 -27.62
N ARG A 741 -22.80 -25.60 -27.69
CA ARG A 741 -23.78 -24.82 -28.48
C ARG A 741 -23.83 -23.36 -28.00
N GLU A 742 -23.82 -23.14 -26.70
CA GLU A 742 -23.83 -21.80 -26.13
C GLU A 742 -22.55 -21.02 -26.46
N MET A 743 -21.37 -21.65 -26.32
CA MET A 743 -20.08 -21.02 -26.65
C MET A 743 -19.91 -20.76 -28.15
N GLU A 744 -20.46 -21.65 -29.02
CA GLU A 744 -20.51 -21.42 -30.45
C GLU A 744 -21.39 -20.22 -30.81
N ALA A 745 -22.58 -20.12 -30.19
CA ALA A 745 -23.44 -18.95 -30.35
C ALA A 745 -22.76 -17.64 -29.84
N ALA A 746 -21.97 -17.70 -28.76
CA ALA A 746 -21.16 -16.59 -28.29
C ALA A 746 -20.08 -16.24 -29.33
N GLY A 747 -19.38 -17.24 -29.90
CA GLY A 747 -18.36 -17.04 -30.94
C GLY A 747 -18.86 -16.36 -32.21
N LEU A 748 -20.14 -16.49 -32.53
CA LEU A 748 -20.76 -15.75 -33.65
C LEU A 748 -20.93 -14.24 -33.32
N ARG A 749 -20.98 -13.87 -32.06
CA ARG A 749 -21.21 -12.49 -31.62
C ARG A 749 -19.91 -11.72 -31.28
N THR A 750 -18.85 -12.44 -30.91
CA THR A 750 -17.58 -11.80 -30.53
C THR A 750 -16.39 -12.48 -31.21
N PRO A 751 -15.45 -11.70 -31.77
CA PRO A 751 -14.19 -12.22 -32.31
C PRO A 751 -13.13 -12.47 -31.21
N SER A 752 -13.53 -12.76 -29.97
CA SER A 752 -12.65 -13.02 -28.85
C SER A 752 -11.56 -14.05 -29.19
N PRO A 753 -10.27 -13.71 -29.23
CA PRO A 753 -9.21 -14.65 -29.60
C PRO A 753 -9.17 -15.88 -28.69
N ALA A 754 -9.35 -15.68 -27.37
CA ALA A 754 -9.36 -16.76 -26.39
C ALA A 754 -10.51 -17.75 -26.63
N LEU A 755 -11.74 -17.24 -26.86
CA LEU A 755 -12.91 -18.09 -27.16
C LEU A 755 -12.68 -18.89 -28.45
N HIS A 756 -12.26 -18.25 -29.52
CA HIS A 756 -12.05 -18.92 -30.80
C HIS A 756 -10.92 -19.95 -30.76
N ALA A 757 -9.82 -19.71 -30.04
CA ALA A 757 -8.77 -20.69 -29.82
C ALA A 757 -9.33 -21.93 -29.08
N GLY A 758 -10.06 -21.70 -27.99
CA GLY A 758 -10.72 -22.77 -27.22
C GLY A 758 -11.73 -23.57 -28.01
N LEU A 759 -12.61 -22.89 -28.81
CA LEU A 759 -13.59 -23.54 -29.64
C LEU A 759 -13.01 -24.42 -30.76
N ARG A 760 -11.92 -23.98 -31.44
CA ARG A 760 -11.23 -24.78 -32.44
C ARG A 760 -10.67 -26.06 -31.83
N PHE A 761 -10.03 -25.96 -30.68
CA PHE A 761 -9.49 -27.09 -29.92
C PHE A 761 -10.63 -28.05 -29.50
N ALA A 762 -11.68 -27.52 -28.89
CA ALA A 762 -12.82 -28.30 -28.42
C ALA A 762 -13.56 -29.04 -29.55
N ARG A 763 -13.76 -28.39 -30.74
CA ARG A 763 -14.37 -29.00 -31.91
C ARG A 763 -13.56 -30.19 -32.43
N ALA A 764 -12.22 -30.08 -32.44
CA ALA A 764 -11.35 -31.14 -32.88
C ALA A 764 -11.42 -32.37 -31.94
N LEU A 765 -11.52 -32.12 -30.63
CA LEU A 765 -11.65 -33.18 -29.61
C LEU A 765 -12.99 -33.92 -29.68
N LEU A 766 -14.08 -33.22 -29.94
CA LEU A 766 -15.44 -33.79 -29.97
C LEU A 766 -15.84 -34.38 -31.35
N ALA A 767 -14.97 -34.24 -32.34
CA ALA A 767 -15.25 -34.67 -33.68
C ALA A 767 -15.34 -36.20 -33.80
N GLU A 768 -16.23 -36.67 -34.65
CA GLU A 768 -16.20 -38.06 -35.12
C GLU A 768 -14.89 -38.34 -35.90
N ASP A 769 -14.38 -39.54 -35.81
CA ASP A 769 -13.10 -39.93 -36.41
C ASP A 769 -13.00 -39.58 -37.92
N SER A 770 -14.11 -39.59 -38.65
CA SER A 770 -14.17 -39.20 -40.05
C SER A 770 -13.85 -37.73 -40.35
N ARG A 771 -14.03 -36.83 -39.38
CA ARG A 771 -13.81 -35.38 -39.51
C ARG A 771 -12.71 -34.84 -38.59
N ALA A 772 -12.24 -35.65 -37.67
CA ALA A 772 -11.31 -35.20 -36.61
C ALA A 772 -10.00 -34.67 -37.19
N GLU A 773 -9.42 -35.36 -38.19
CA GLU A 773 -8.18 -34.94 -38.84
C GLU A 773 -8.28 -33.55 -39.48
N GLU A 774 -9.38 -33.31 -40.25
CA GLU A 774 -9.61 -32.00 -40.88
C GLU A 774 -9.69 -30.88 -39.83
N LEU A 775 -10.38 -31.13 -38.70
CA LEU A 775 -10.56 -30.14 -37.65
C LEU A 775 -9.27 -29.88 -36.85
N PHE A 776 -8.48 -30.91 -36.58
CA PHE A 776 -7.16 -30.71 -35.98
C PHE A 776 -6.21 -29.87 -36.86
N LEU A 777 -6.18 -30.18 -38.17
CA LEU A 777 -5.39 -29.42 -39.14
C LEU A 777 -5.91 -27.99 -39.27
N THR A 778 -7.22 -27.77 -39.30
CA THR A 778 -7.82 -26.43 -39.30
C THR A 778 -7.44 -25.64 -38.05
N ALA A 779 -7.46 -26.27 -36.88
CA ALA A 779 -7.06 -25.64 -35.62
C ALA A 779 -5.56 -25.27 -35.59
N LEU A 780 -4.70 -26.14 -36.12
CA LEU A 780 -3.23 -25.91 -36.15
C LEU A 780 -2.81 -24.89 -37.22
N ASN A 781 -3.56 -24.76 -38.31
CA ASN A 781 -3.32 -23.77 -39.38
C ASN A 781 -3.85 -22.38 -39.04
N ALA A 782 -4.62 -22.22 -37.96
CA ALA A 782 -5.05 -20.92 -37.50
C ALA A 782 -3.84 -20.12 -36.93
N ASP A 783 -3.95 -18.78 -36.93
CA ASP A 783 -2.94 -17.96 -36.30
C ASP A 783 -2.98 -18.16 -34.77
N LEU A 784 -2.07 -19.01 -34.29
CA LEU A 784 -1.83 -19.31 -32.88
C LEU A 784 -0.44 -18.84 -32.42
N THR A 785 0.15 -17.88 -33.12
CA THR A 785 1.50 -17.36 -32.81
C THR A 785 1.58 -16.83 -31.39
N SER A 786 0.58 -16.08 -30.94
CA SER A 786 0.47 -15.58 -29.58
C SER A 786 -0.03 -16.63 -28.57
N TRP A 787 -0.40 -17.85 -29.00
CA TRP A 787 -1.05 -18.88 -28.18
C TRP A 787 -0.26 -20.20 -28.17
N PRO A 788 1.03 -20.19 -27.81
CA PRO A 788 1.89 -21.39 -27.91
C PRO A 788 1.40 -22.54 -27.05
N PHE A 789 0.81 -22.27 -25.87
CA PHE A 789 0.29 -23.32 -24.99
C PHE A 789 -0.90 -24.06 -25.61
N ILE A 790 -1.90 -23.34 -26.14
CA ILE A 790 -3.06 -23.99 -26.77
C ILE A 790 -2.67 -24.70 -28.06
N ARG A 791 -1.69 -24.15 -28.82
CA ARG A 791 -1.15 -24.82 -30.01
C ARG A 791 -0.48 -26.16 -29.64
N ALA A 792 0.33 -26.18 -28.59
CA ALA A 792 0.98 -27.39 -28.11
C ALA A 792 -0.03 -28.41 -27.59
N ARG A 793 -1.09 -27.98 -26.91
CA ARG A 793 -2.19 -28.87 -26.51
C ARG A 793 -2.92 -29.48 -27.69
N THR A 794 -3.18 -28.69 -28.74
CA THR A 794 -3.78 -29.16 -29.99
C THR A 794 -2.86 -30.18 -30.67
N GLN A 795 -1.55 -29.95 -30.72
CA GLN A 795 -0.57 -30.91 -31.25
C GLN A 795 -0.53 -32.21 -30.43
N LEU A 796 -0.58 -32.12 -29.12
CA LEU A 796 -0.64 -33.28 -28.23
C LEU A 796 -1.88 -34.12 -28.50
N ALA A 797 -3.07 -33.50 -28.48
CA ALA A 797 -4.32 -34.17 -28.73
C ALA A 797 -4.42 -34.80 -30.14
N TYR A 798 -3.89 -34.12 -31.16
CA TYR A 798 -3.81 -34.65 -32.52
C TYR A 798 -2.85 -35.86 -32.59
N GLY A 799 -1.70 -35.79 -31.92
CA GLY A 799 -0.80 -36.91 -31.79
C GLY A 799 -1.41 -38.12 -31.09
N GLU A 800 -2.17 -37.90 -30.00
CA GLU A 800 -2.93 -38.93 -29.29
C GLU A 800 -3.98 -39.54 -30.19
N TRP A 801 -4.71 -38.75 -30.95
CA TRP A 801 -5.70 -39.24 -31.92
C TRP A 801 -5.07 -40.08 -33.04
N LEU A 802 -3.97 -39.58 -33.67
CA LEU A 802 -3.25 -40.33 -34.69
C LEU A 802 -2.76 -41.70 -34.16
N ARG A 803 -2.27 -41.76 -32.95
CA ARG A 803 -1.84 -43.01 -32.32
C ARG A 803 -3.04 -43.96 -32.13
N ARG A 804 -4.21 -43.46 -31.71
CA ARG A 804 -5.43 -44.29 -31.62
C ARG A 804 -5.85 -44.83 -33.00
N GLN A 805 -5.64 -44.05 -34.07
CA GLN A 805 -5.85 -44.47 -35.45
C GLN A 805 -4.72 -45.40 -36.00
N ARG A 806 -3.83 -45.90 -35.11
CA ARG A 806 -2.65 -46.73 -35.45
C ARG A 806 -1.64 -46.08 -36.36
N ARG A 807 -1.63 -44.76 -36.50
CA ARG A 807 -0.68 -43.95 -37.27
C ARG A 807 0.44 -43.41 -36.36
N ALA A 808 1.18 -44.33 -35.69
CA ALA A 808 2.19 -44.00 -34.72
C ALA A 808 3.37 -43.20 -35.31
N ALA A 809 3.72 -43.43 -36.56
CA ALA A 809 4.79 -42.69 -37.23
C ALA A 809 4.43 -41.18 -37.38
N ASP A 810 3.18 -40.93 -37.85
CA ASP A 810 2.69 -39.55 -38.08
C ASP A 810 2.53 -38.81 -36.74
N SER A 811 2.14 -39.50 -35.67
CA SER A 811 1.93 -38.89 -34.37
C SER A 811 3.21 -38.30 -33.77
N ARG A 812 4.39 -38.90 -34.03
CA ARG A 812 5.67 -38.50 -33.39
C ARG A 812 6.08 -37.07 -33.69
N GLY A 813 5.83 -36.57 -34.92
CA GLY A 813 6.13 -35.18 -35.28
C GLY A 813 5.38 -34.17 -34.42
N HIS A 814 4.09 -34.39 -34.26
CA HIS A 814 3.21 -33.51 -33.43
C HIS A 814 3.52 -33.64 -31.94
N LEU A 815 3.74 -34.84 -31.44
CA LEU A 815 4.12 -35.08 -30.04
C LEU A 815 5.45 -34.46 -29.64
N ARG A 816 6.47 -34.50 -30.53
CA ARG A 816 7.73 -33.81 -30.31
C ARG A 816 7.57 -32.30 -30.24
N ALA A 817 6.88 -31.71 -31.20
CA ALA A 817 6.61 -30.29 -31.25
C ALA A 817 5.84 -29.83 -30.01
N ALA A 818 4.84 -30.61 -29.57
CA ALA A 818 4.11 -30.34 -28.33
C ALA A 818 5.03 -30.36 -27.10
N ARG A 819 5.84 -31.43 -26.94
CA ARG A 819 6.81 -31.57 -25.86
C ARG A 819 7.80 -30.39 -25.82
N GLU A 820 8.40 -30.06 -26.96
CA GLU A 820 9.39 -28.98 -27.07
C GLU A 820 8.79 -27.64 -26.65
N THR A 821 7.55 -27.35 -27.06
CA THR A 821 6.81 -26.15 -26.67
C THR A 821 6.50 -26.14 -25.16
N PHE A 822 6.00 -27.26 -24.60
CA PHE A 822 5.72 -27.34 -23.16
C PHE A 822 7.00 -27.24 -22.31
N ASP A 823 8.11 -27.82 -22.77
CA ASP A 823 9.41 -27.67 -22.12
C ASP A 823 9.88 -26.21 -22.13
N ALA A 824 9.72 -25.50 -23.25
CA ALA A 824 10.09 -24.09 -23.38
C ALA A 824 9.21 -23.18 -22.49
N LEU A 825 7.92 -23.51 -22.35
CA LEU A 825 6.97 -22.78 -21.52
C LEU A 825 7.06 -23.13 -20.01
N GLY A 826 7.77 -24.22 -19.64
CA GLY A 826 7.85 -24.69 -18.26
C GLY A 826 6.58 -25.38 -17.74
N THR A 827 5.65 -25.78 -18.64
CA THR A 827 4.40 -26.46 -18.31
C THR A 827 4.61 -27.97 -18.16
N ARG A 828 5.24 -28.37 -17.04
CA ARG A 828 5.74 -29.73 -16.77
C ARG A 828 4.69 -30.84 -16.93
N PRO A 829 3.45 -30.73 -16.39
CA PRO A 829 2.47 -31.80 -16.49
C PRO A 829 2.16 -32.18 -17.95
N TRP A 830 1.99 -31.21 -18.82
CA TRP A 830 1.73 -31.44 -20.25
C TRP A 830 2.96 -31.96 -20.99
N SER A 831 4.17 -31.50 -20.62
CA SER A 831 5.40 -32.04 -21.15
C SER A 831 5.57 -33.50 -20.79
N ASP A 832 5.27 -33.90 -19.55
CA ASP A 832 5.34 -35.28 -19.09
C ASP A 832 4.30 -36.17 -19.81
N ARG A 833 3.07 -35.65 -20.04
CA ARG A 833 2.06 -36.32 -20.84
C ARG A 833 2.52 -36.53 -22.28
N ALA A 834 3.11 -35.50 -22.93
CA ALA A 834 3.68 -35.63 -24.29
C ALA A 834 4.82 -36.66 -24.35
N ARG A 835 5.67 -36.73 -23.31
CA ARG A 835 6.70 -37.80 -23.19
C ARG A 835 6.11 -39.20 -23.04
N GLN A 836 5.03 -39.35 -22.29
CA GLN A 836 4.30 -40.63 -22.12
C GLN A 836 3.76 -41.09 -23.48
N GLU A 837 3.13 -40.20 -24.23
CA GLU A 837 2.60 -40.50 -25.56
C GLU A 837 3.68 -40.82 -26.59
N LEU A 838 4.84 -40.14 -26.56
CA LEU A 838 6.00 -40.45 -27.35
C LEU A 838 6.54 -41.86 -27.07
N ARG A 839 6.63 -42.24 -25.78
CA ARG A 839 7.03 -43.63 -25.41
C ARG A 839 6.01 -44.66 -25.90
N ALA A 840 4.71 -44.33 -25.77
CA ALA A 840 3.64 -45.21 -26.28
C ALA A 840 3.63 -45.33 -27.80
N SER A 841 4.23 -44.37 -28.56
CA SER A 841 4.44 -44.40 -29.99
C SER A 841 5.77 -45.10 -30.42
N GLY A 842 6.53 -45.63 -29.42
CA GLY A 842 7.80 -46.38 -29.67
C GLY A 842 9.03 -45.50 -29.73
N GLU A 843 9.01 -44.31 -29.16
CA GLU A 843 10.17 -43.40 -29.11
C GLU A 843 10.66 -43.26 -27.67
N SER A 844 12.03 -43.41 -27.46
CA SER A 844 12.61 -43.16 -26.13
C SER A 844 12.87 -41.67 -25.92
N SER A 845 12.32 -41.09 -24.87
CA SER A 845 12.56 -39.68 -24.47
C SER A 845 13.30 -39.60 -23.14
N GLY A 846 14.47 -38.96 -23.10
CA GLY A 846 15.24 -38.73 -21.88
C GLY A 846 14.61 -37.70 -20.94
N ARG A 847 14.87 -37.82 -19.62
CA ARG A 847 14.50 -36.82 -18.61
C ARG A 847 15.44 -35.61 -18.73
N ARG A 848 14.91 -34.37 -18.72
CA ARG A 848 15.69 -33.14 -18.62
C ARG A 848 16.03 -32.87 -17.15
N GLY A 849 17.28 -32.43 -16.87
CA GLY A 849 17.63 -31.92 -15.53
C GLY A 849 16.92 -30.60 -15.23
N PRO A 850 16.88 -30.17 -13.95
CA PRO A 850 16.26 -28.93 -13.54
C PRO A 850 16.90 -27.72 -14.25
N ASP A 851 16.09 -26.82 -14.77
CA ASP A 851 16.54 -25.62 -15.46
C ASP A 851 17.21 -24.65 -14.45
N ALA A 852 18.21 -23.91 -14.90
CA ALA A 852 18.88 -22.88 -14.10
C ALA A 852 17.91 -21.81 -13.56
N ARG A 853 16.85 -21.49 -14.32
CA ARG A 853 15.78 -20.59 -13.92
C ARG A 853 14.98 -21.07 -12.70
N ASP A 854 14.83 -22.38 -12.54
CA ASP A 854 14.10 -23.00 -11.42
C ASP A 854 14.81 -22.87 -10.06
N ARG A 855 16.08 -22.46 -10.06
CA ARG A 855 16.90 -22.26 -8.85
C ARG A 855 16.76 -20.87 -8.25
N LEU A 856 16.17 -19.94 -9.01
CA LEU A 856 15.99 -18.56 -8.59
C LEU A 856 14.58 -18.35 -8.04
N THR A 857 14.47 -17.53 -7.01
CA THR A 857 13.18 -16.98 -6.63
C THR A 857 12.70 -16.02 -7.74
N PRO A 858 11.43 -15.74 -7.88
CA PRO A 858 10.93 -14.86 -8.93
C PRO A 858 11.49 -13.45 -8.89
N GLN A 859 11.68 -12.88 -7.70
CA GLN A 859 12.35 -11.59 -7.56
C GLN A 859 13.82 -11.66 -8.00
N GLU A 860 14.51 -12.73 -7.66
CA GLU A 860 15.88 -12.99 -8.15
C GLU A 860 15.91 -13.16 -9.67
N LEU A 861 14.91 -13.86 -10.23
CA LEU A 861 14.81 -14.04 -11.68
C LEU A 861 14.55 -12.70 -12.38
N GLN A 862 13.68 -11.86 -11.86
CA GLN A 862 13.38 -10.53 -12.40
C GLN A 862 14.63 -9.62 -12.36
N ILE A 863 15.35 -9.62 -11.24
CA ILE A 863 16.60 -8.87 -11.09
C ILE A 863 17.66 -9.41 -12.07
N ALA A 864 17.77 -10.73 -12.21
CA ALA A 864 18.71 -11.36 -13.12
C ALA A 864 18.42 -11.05 -14.59
N GLN A 865 17.14 -11.04 -14.99
CA GLN A 865 16.70 -10.66 -16.34
C GLN A 865 17.04 -9.20 -16.66
N MET A 866 16.67 -8.26 -15.80
CA MET A 866 16.99 -6.85 -15.98
C MET A 866 18.50 -6.60 -16.01
N ALA A 867 19.25 -7.34 -15.19
CA ALA A 867 20.71 -7.28 -15.19
C ALA A 867 21.32 -7.87 -16.47
N ALA A 868 20.72 -8.91 -17.06
CA ALA A 868 21.12 -9.49 -18.34
C ALA A 868 20.82 -8.54 -19.53
N GLU A 869 19.76 -7.74 -19.43
CA GLU A 869 19.41 -6.66 -20.37
C GLU A 869 20.35 -5.45 -20.29
N GLY A 870 21.31 -5.46 -19.37
CA GLY A 870 22.33 -4.41 -19.24
C GLY A 870 21.96 -3.25 -18.29
N LEU A 871 20.82 -3.29 -17.59
CA LEU A 871 20.44 -2.24 -16.64
C LEU A 871 21.40 -2.21 -15.45
N THR A 872 21.81 -1.05 -14.99
CA THR A 872 22.60 -0.87 -13.78
C THR A 872 21.81 -1.26 -12.53
N ASN A 873 22.49 -1.54 -11.40
CA ASN A 873 21.81 -1.86 -10.15
C ASN A 873 20.90 -0.70 -9.68
N ARG A 874 21.27 0.54 -9.98
CA ARG A 874 20.49 1.75 -9.70
C ARG A 874 19.19 1.79 -10.53
N GLU A 875 19.27 1.48 -11.83
CA GLU A 875 18.10 1.42 -12.72
C GLU A 875 17.17 0.27 -12.35
N ILE A 876 17.71 -0.90 -11.99
CA ILE A 876 16.94 -2.05 -11.50
C ILE A 876 16.23 -1.67 -10.19
N GLY A 877 16.96 -1.03 -9.26
CA GLY A 877 16.40 -0.57 -8.00
C GLY A 877 15.26 0.43 -8.20
N GLN A 878 15.41 1.38 -9.10
CA GLN A 878 14.35 2.33 -9.47
C GLN A 878 13.10 1.64 -10.04
N LYS A 879 13.29 0.60 -10.86
CA LYS A 879 12.17 -0.15 -11.45
C LYS A 879 11.45 -1.05 -10.45
N LEU A 880 12.15 -1.58 -9.46
CA LEU A 880 11.61 -2.55 -8.50
C LEU A 880 11.30 -1.95 -7.12
N TYR A 881 11.48 -0.63 -6.95
CA TYR A 881 11.36 0.06 -5.66
C TYR A 881 12.26 -0.54 -4.58
N LEU A 882 13.50 -0.88 -4.99
CA LEU A 882 14.56 -1.39 -4.13
C LEU A 882 15.74 -0.42 -4.13
N SER A 883 16.58 -0.46 -3.09
CA SER A 883 17.85 0.24 -3.17
C SER A 883 18.79 -0.47 -4.14
N HIS A 884 19.74 0.26 -4.71
CA HIS A 884 20.77 -0.32 -5.57
C HIS A 884 21.61 -1.38 -4.84
N ARG A 885 21.74 -1.25 -3.51
CA ARG A 885 22.46 -2.20 -2.64
C ARG A 885 21.66 -3.49 -2.44
N THR A 886 20.35 -3.39 -2.26
CA THR A 886 19.45 -4.55 -2.24
C THR A 886 19.57 -5.34 -3.54
N VAL A 887 19.61 -4.66 -4.69
CA VAL A 887 19.82 -5.29 -5.99
C VAL A 887 21.19 -5.98 -6.06
N SER A 888 22.25 -5.32 -5.57
CA SER A 888 23.59 -5.89 -5.49
C SER A 888 23.62 -7.16 -4.63
N SER A 889 23.00 -7.14 -3.47
CA SER A 889 22.87 -8.30 -2.56
C SER A 889 22.12 -9.46 -3.21
N HIS A 890 21.05 -9.19 -3.97
CA HIS A 890 20.36 -10.22 -4.74
C HIS A 890 21.26 -10.81 -5.83
N LEU A 891 21.95 -10.00 -6.61
CA LEU A 891 22.88 -10.47 -7.65
C LEU A 891 24.00 -11.34 -7.06
N HIS A 892 24.53 -10.98 -5.89
CA HIS A 892 25.53 -11.77 -5.19
C HIS A 892 25.02 -13.17 -4.79
N ARG A 893 23.73 -13.31 -4.45
CA ARG A 893 23.08 -14.60 -4.15
C ARG A 893 22.68 -15.36 -5.41
N ILE A 894 22.38 -14.67 -6.52
CA ILE A 894 21.99 -15.26 -7.81
C ILE A 894 23.17 -15.94 -8.48
N PHE A 895 24.36 -15.33 -8.50
CA PHE A 895 25.52 -15.85 -9.19
C PHE A 895 25.89 -17.30 -8.78
N PRO A 896 25.99 -17.65 -7.49
CA PRO A 896 26.23 -19.03 -7.07
C PRO A 896 25.10 -19.99 -7.45
N LYS A 897 23.84 -19.54 -7.41
CA LYS A 897 22.68 -20.37 -7.78
C LYS A 897 22.69 -20.73 -9.27
N LEU A 898 23.19 -19.85 -10.12
CA LEU A 898 23.31 -20.06 -11.56
C LEU A 898 24.65 -20.68 -11.97
N GLY A 899 25.62 -20.81 -11.04
CA GLY A 899 26.96 -21.29 -11.31
C GLY A 899 27.80 -20.33 -12.15
N ILE A 900 27.56 -19.03 -12.05
CA ILE A 900 28.28 -17.95 -12.75
C ILE A 900 29.07 -17.10 -11.74
N THR A 901 30.10 -16.42 -12.23
CA THR A 901 30.98 -15.58 -11.39
C THR A 901 30.89 -14.10 -11.74
N SER A 902 30.20 -13.76 -12.82
CA SER A 902 30.10 -12.38 -13.27
C SER A 902 28.73 -12.08 -13.89
N ARG A 903 28.39 -10.80 -13.93
CA ARG A 903 27.13 -10.28 -14.51
C ARG A 903 26.98 -10.66 -15.99
N SER A 904 28.06 -10.67 -16.76
CA SER A 904 28.03 -11.05 -18.19
C SER A 904 27.60 -12.50 -18.43
N GLY A 905 27.71 -13.37 -17.43
CA GLY A 905 27.22 -14.75 -17.48
C GLY A 905 25.70 -14.90 -17.36
N LEU A 906 24.96 -13.84 -16.97
CA LEU A 906 23.52 -13.92 -16.74
C LEU A 906 22.72 -14.23 -18.02
N GLY A 907 23.01 -13.55 -19.14
CA GLY A 907 22.31 -13.76 -20.41
C GLY A 907 22.39 -15.22 -20.87
N PRO A 908 23.61 -15.81 -21.03
CA PRO A 908 23.77 -17.22 -21.37
C PRO A 908 23.11 -18.17 -20.35
N ALA A 909 23.26 -17.93 -19.05
CA ALA A 909 22.69 -18.78 -18.01
C ALA A 909 21.15 -18.77 -17.98
N LEU A 910 20.53 -17.67 -18.38
CA LEU A 910 19.08 -17.52 -18.49
C LEU A 910 18.54 -17.85 -19.89
N GLY A 911 19.41 -18.20 -20.86
CA GLY A 911 19.00 -18.47 -22.23
C GLY A 911 18.44 -17.25 -22.97
N THR A 912 18.85 -16.03 -22.58
CA THR A 912 18.47 -14.74 -23.18
C THR A 912 19.62 -14.10 -23.97
N GLY A 913 20.69 -14.85 -24.24
CA GLY A 913 21.80 -14.39 -25.07
C GLY A 913 21.43 -14.36 -26.58
N PRO A 914 22.11 -13.49 -27.40
CA PRO A 914 21.87 -13.40 -28.85
C PRO A 914 22.11 -14.72 -29.59
#